data_4dff1e429bff62f97b7542d4215f78da
#
_entry.id   4dff1e429bff62f97b7542d4215f78da
#
_cell.length_a   1.000
_cell.length_b   1.000
_cell.length_c   1.000
_cell.angle_alpha   90.00
_cell.angle_beta   90.00
_cell.angle_gamma   90.00
#
_symmetry.space_group_name_H-M   'P 1'
#
loop_
_entity.id
_entity.type
_entity.pdbx_description
1 polymer ?
#
loop_
_entity_poly.entity_id
_entity_poly.type
_entity_poly.pdbx_seq_one_letter_code
_entity_poly.pdbx_strand_id
1 'polypeptide(L)'
;MKQFGFILMASLVAAATATGRPVLKVTNVAPSAVRIQYSEPGTTTDLPDWLYVRHDVVAKSDLRVTVKGTRVTVKNKAGKTVFSATAHDLQNGVSTLSFASPKDEHLYGLGQFQDGYSNVRGLSRRLTQVNTQISLPMLISSKGYGILWNNYGLTEFNPCSKSVTLTKRQGAGAREEVDVTSTEGNKREVRERHIFEATIDVAEAGDYSLLLDVGQKMARRHNLCIDGQPVIEMQNVWLPPTTSKIVHLEKGRHTLTAELTRDDKPVLYYDKVQDRTTFRSPVSKAVDYTVFVGSPDEIIATYRHLTGECPMMPKWALGYIHCRERFHSSKEILETARRFKQENMPVSMIVQDWQYWGKYGWNSMQFDETHYPDPKALTDTLHQMGIRLMLSVWSKIDKRSEVGRQMVADNYYIPGTDWIDFFNPDAAASYWKSFRERLLPLGIDAWWQDATEPENDDLLGRRVNNGKWSGEEVRNVYPLLVNKTVYEGLVEAGREPMILTRCGFPGIQRYGSALWSGDVGNDWETFRRQLTAGLGVQAAGVPWWTYDAGGFFRPGDQYRNQDYIERMLRWIETSVYLPLMRVHGYMSNTEPWNYGDEAKQIIAQCLKEREALRPYIEKCAERVAKEGYTLMRPLVFDFADDPVALDQKYEYMFGPDLLVSPVTEPGVSEWKTYLPRNAKGWRDRLTGRHYDGGQTVTTAVDKAHIPVFERIR
;
A
#
# COMPACT_ATOMS: atom_id res chain seq x y z
N MET A 1 51.26 22.47 29.15
CA MET A 1 50.30 23.18 28.29
C MET A 1 50.11 22.35 27.04
N LYS A 2 49.00 21.56 27.02
CA LYS A 2 48.58 20.79 25.83
C LYS A 2 47.37 21.51 25.27
N GLN A 3 47.50 22.05 24.07
CA GLN A 3 46.40 22.67 23.34
C GLN A 3 45.42 21.58 22.90
N PHE A 4 44.18 21.67 23.36
CA PHE A 4 43.07 20.93 22.79
C PHE A 4 42.59 21.67 21.56
N GLY A 5 42.86 21.09 20.39
CA GLY A 5 42.25 21.54 19.14
C GLY A 5 40.81 21.07 19.06
N PHE A 6 39.84 21.98 19.14
CA PHE A 6 38.47 21.76 18.78
C PHE A 6 38.39 21.60 17.25
N ILE A 7 38.17 20.38 16.77
CA ILE A 7 37.77 20.15 15.37
C ILE A 7 36.26 20.41 15.31
N LEU A 8 35.87 21.60 14.87
CA LEU A 8 34.53 21.92 14.42
C LEU A 8 34.29 21.13 13.12
N MET A 9 33.52 20.05 13.18
CA MET A 9 32.99 19.40 11.99
C MET A 9 31.88 20.23 11.40
N ALA A 10 32.20 20.94 10.35
CA ALA A 10 31.32 21.78 9.60
C ALA A 10 30.30 20.91 8.82
N SER A 11 29.01 21.19 8.99
CA SER A 11 28.06 20.97 7.89
C SER A 11 28.62 21.69 6.65
N LEU A 12 28.84 20.97 5.55
CA LEU A 12 29.24 21.59 4.30
C LEU A 12 28.06 22.45 3.81
N VAL A 13 28.08 23.71 4.20
CA VAL A 13 27.23 24.75 3.62
C VAL A 13 28.01 25.26 2.40
N ALA A 14 27.56 24.91 1.20
CA ALA A 14 28.09 25.60 -0.01
C ALA A 14 27.60 27.05 0.10
N ALA A 15 28.53 27.98 0.34
CA ALA A 15 28.24 29.39 0.41
C ALA A 15 27.70 29.86 -0.94
N ALA A 16 26.39 30.15 -0.99
CA ALA A 16 25.79 30.91 -2.09
C ALA A 16 25.83 32.39 -1.73
N THR A 17 26.24 33.19 -2.65
CA THR A 17 26.21 34.65 -2.60
C THR A 17 24.74 35.13 -2.42
N ALA A 18 24.55 36.25 -1.75
CA ALA A 18 23.30 36.85 -1.33
C ALA A 18 22.35 37.29 -2.49
N THR A 19 21.88 36.33 -3.29
CA THR A 19 20.97 36.60 -4.43
C THR A 19 19.69 35.73 -4.40
N GLY A 20 19.21 35.27 -3.24
CA GLY A 20 17.94 34.54 -3.13
C GLY A 20 17.86 33.19 -3.87
N ARG A 21 18.98 32.64 -4.34
CA ARG A 21 19.01 31.36 -5.04
C ARG A 21 18.95 30.18 -4.06
N PRO A 22 18.23 29.10 -4.40
CA PRO A 22 18.18 27.92 -3.56
C PRO A 22 19.55 27.34 -3.24
N VAL A 23 19.74 26.91 -1.99
CA VAL A 23 20.97 26.31 -1.45
C VAL A 23 20.76 24.84 -1.16
N LEU A 24 21.81 24.04 -1.39
CA LEU A 24 21.81 22.62 -1.13
C LEU A 24 22.46 22.34 0.23
N LYS A 25 21.71 21.71 1.14
CA LYS A 25 22.17 21.29 2.47
C LYS A 25 22.24 19.77 2.52
N VAL A 26 23.34 19.23 3.02
CA VAL A 26 23.53 17.79 3.26
C VAL A 26 23.68 17.55 4.76
N THR A 27 22.89 16.65 5.32
CA THR A 27 22.90 16.32 6.75
C THR A 27 23.05 14.81 6.92
N ASN A 28 24.06 14.37 7.67
CA ASN A 28 24.20 12.96 8.05
C ASN A 28 23.16 12.64 9.13
N VAL A 29 22.15 11.86 8.81
CA VAL A 29 21.04 11.49 9.72
C VAL A 29 21.21 10.10 10.33
N ALA A 30 22.09 9.27 9.73
CA ALA A 30 22.56 8.01 10.26
C ALA A 30 23.94 7.69 9.67
N PRO A 31 24.71 6.72 10.21
CA PRO A 31 26.00 6.33 9.62
C PRO A 31 25.88 5.96 8.13
N SER A 32 24.78 5.33 7.72
CA SER A 32 24.49 4.88 6.35
C SER A 32 23.40 5.71 5.65
N ALA A 33 23.03 6.88 6.17
CA ALA A 33 21.99 7.71 5.57
C ALA A 33 22.31 9.21 5.60
N VAL A 34 22.00 9.90 4.50
CA VAL A 34 22.11 11.35 4.37
C VAL A 34 20.83 11.97 3.89
N ARG A 35 20.37 13.04 4.58
CA ARG A 35 19.25 13.88 4.14
C ARG A 35 19.80 15.03 3.31
N ILE A 36 19.17 15.27 2.18
CA ILE A 36 19.54 16.29 1.22
C ILE A 36 18.36 17.21 1.02
N GLN A 37 18.59 18.50 1.25
CA GLN A 37 17.56 19.54 1.13
C GLN A 37 18.06 20.63 0.19
N TYR A 38 17.20 21.04 -0.76
CA TYR A 38 17.46 22.13 -1.66
C TYR A 38 16.30 23.10 -1.59
N SER A 39 16.55 24.28 -1.01
CA SER A 39 15.53 25.29 -0.72
C SER A 39 16.10 26.70 -0.83
N GLU A 40 15.20 27.67 -0.99
CA GLU A 40 15.59 29.09 -0.90
C GLU A 40 16.10 29.42 0.52
N PRO A 41 17.08 30.32 0.65
CA PRO A 41 17.56 30.76 1.96
C PRO A 41 16.43 31.36 2.81
N GLY A 42 16.36 30.94 4.07
CA GLY A 42 15.31 31.41 4.99
C GLY A 42 13.93 30.77 4.78
N THR A 43 13.78 29.84 3.86
CA THR A 43 12.53 29.08 3.71
C THR A 43 12.23 28.29 4.98
N THR A 44 11.10 28.57 5.59
CA THR A 44 10.55 27.80 6.71
C THR A 44 9.22 27.20 6.29
N THR A 45 8.92 26.03 6.84
CA THR A 45 7.58 25.45 6.75
C THR A 45 6.93 25.55 8.13
N ASP A 46 5.64 25.85 8.17
CA ASP A 46 4.81 25.81 9.37
C ASP A 46 4.12 24.45 9.52
N LEU A 47 4.37 23.50 8.59
CA LEU A 47 3.91 22.13 8.69
C LEU A 47 4.75 21.38 9.72
N PRO A 48 4.11 20.55 10.57
CA PRO A 48 4.83 19.64 11.45
C PRO A 48 5.68 18.65 10.66
N ASP A 49 6.75 18.18 11.25
CA ASP A 49 7.47 17.04 10.70
C ASP A 49 6.71 15.75 11.07
N TRP A 50 5.85 15.30 10.16
CA TRP A 50 5.09 14.07 10.35
C TRP A 50 5.87 12.81 9.95
N LEU A 51 7.00 12.98 9.25
CA LEU A 51 7.76 11.87 8.71
C LEU A 51 8.85 11.39 9.68
N TYR A 52 9.73 12.29 10.08
CA TYR A 52 10.86 11.94 10.94
C TYR A 52 10.51 12.07 12.42
N VAL A 53 10.89 11.07 13.21
CA VAL A 53 10.79 11.08 14.68
C VAL A 53 12.16 11.26 15.32
N ARG A 54 13.24 11.16 14.55
CA ARG A 54 14.61 11.41 14.96
C ARG A 54 15.23 12.48 14.08
N HIS A 55 15.80 13.49 14.72
CA HIS A 55 16.40 14.66 14.06
C HIS A 55 17.90 14.81 14.37
N ASP A 56 18.50 13.76 14.92
CA ASP A 56 19.90 13.78 15.31
C ASP A 56 20.81 13.91 14.09
N VAL A 57 21.88 14.71 14.27
CA VAL A 57 22.96 14.80 13.29
C VAL A 57 24.09 13.90 13.73
N VAL A 58 24.43 12.93 12.91
CA VAL A 58 25.49 11.96 13.22
C VAL A 58 26.84 12.53 12.86
N ALA A 59 27.74 12.62 13.82
CA ALA A 59 29.08 13.18 13.63
C ALA A 59 29.97 12.33 12.70
N LYS A 60 29.74 11.00 12.66
CA LYS A 60 30.52 10.07 11.82
C LYS A 60 29.60 9.36 10.83
N SER A 61 29.87 9.54 9.55
CA SER A 61 29.19 8.87 8.45
C SER A 61 30.14 7.90 7.75
N ASP A 62 29.60 6.76 7.31
CA ASP A 62 30.29 5.81 6.43
C ASP A 62 30.20 6.23 4.94
N LEU A 63 29.47 7.32 4.67
CA LEU A 63 29.22 7.80 3.33
C LEU A 63 30.11 8.99 3.00
N ARG A 64 30.55 9.08 1.72
CA ARG A 64 31.19 10.26 1.19
C ARG A 64 30.27 10.95 0.21
N VAL A 65 29.84 12.17 0.55
CA VAL A 65 28.96 12.98 -0.28
C VAL A 65 29.77 14.08 -0.97
N THR A 66 29.60 14.20 -2.28
CA THR A 66 30.19 15.26 -3.07
C THR A 66 29.10 16.08 -3.73
N VAL A 67 29.15 17.40 -3.57
CA VAL A 67 28.27 18.38 -4.19
C VAL A 67 28.98 19.18 -5.23
N LYS A 68 28.42 19.26 -6.45
CA LYS A 68 28.93 20.12 -7.55
C LYS A 68 27.73 20.84 -8.20
N GLY A 69 27.53 22.12 -7.84
CA GLY A 69 26.33 22.86 -8.21
C GLY A 69 25.07 22.19 -7.62
N THR A 70 24.13 21.79 -8.46
CA THR A 70 22.92 21.04 -8.06
C THR A 70 23.08 19.51 -8.19
N ARG A 71 24.28 19.01 -8.45
CA ARG A 71 24.56 17.57 -8.54
C ARG A 71 25.08 17.04 -7.22
N VAL A 72 24.59 15.89 -6.79
CA VAL A 72 25.03 15.19 -5.58
C VAL A 72 25.44 13.78 -5.93
N THR A 73 26.60 13.37 -5.45
CA THR A 73 27.09 11.98 -5.59
C THR A 73 27.33 11.41 -4.21
N VAL A 74 26.77 10.24 -3.95
CA VAL A 74 26.96 9.49 -2.71
C VAL A 74 27.78 8.24 -2.99
N LYS A 75 28.86 8.07 -2.25
CA LYS A 75 29.72 6.89 -2.28
C LYS A 75 29.66 6.16 -0.96
N ASN A 76 29.67 4.84 -1.02
CA ASN A 76 29.76 3.98 0.16
C ASN A 76 31.17 4.00 0.80
N LYS A 77 31.34 3.30 1.91
CA LYS A 77 32.61 3.19 2.65
C LYS A 77 33.76 2.67 1.79
N ALA A 78 33.47 1.80 0.82
CA ALA A 78 34.47 1.28 -0.13
C ALA A 78 34.80 2.27 -1.25
N GLY A 79 34.20 3.47 -1.28
CA GLY A 79 34.46 4.49 -2.30
C GLY A 79 33.70 4.28 -3.62
N LYS A 80 32.85 3.24 -3.71
CA LYS A 80 31.98 3.01 -4.87
C LYS A 80 30.82 4.02 -4.88
N THR A 81 30.58 4.65 -6.02
CA THR A 81 29.40 5.49 -6.23
C THR A 81 28.17 4.59 -6.24
N VAL A 82 27.21 4.86 -5.35
CA VAL A 82 25.95 4.12 -5.22
C VAL A 82 24.75 4.94 -5.64
N PHE A 83 24.82 6.28 -5.52
CA PHE A 83 23.74 7.17 -5.91
C PHE A 83 24.31 8.44 -6.55
N SER A 84 23.62 8.96 -7.59
CA SER A 84 23.99 10.19 -8.26
C SER A 84 22.76 10.99 -8.67
N ALA A 85 22.44 12.05 -7.92
CA ALA A 85 21.45 13.04 -8.32
C ALA A 85 22.03 13.90 -9.46
N THR A 86 21.32 13.95 -10.58
CA THR A 86 21.74 14.68 -11.78
C THR A 86 21.21 16.11 -11.79
N ALA A 87 20.08 16.36 -11.13
CA ALA A 87 19.48 17.69 -10.99
C ALA A 87 18.62 17.80 -9.73
N HIS A 88 18.66 19.01 -9.12
CA HIS A 88 17.69 19.50 -8.16
C HIS A 88 17.12 20.79 -8.75
N ASP A 89 15.81 20.91 -8.79
CA ASP A 89 15.11 22.10 -9.27
C ASP A 89 14.00 22.50 -8.31
N LEU A 90 13.86 23.81 -8.08
CA LEU A 90 12.80 24.41 -7.27
C LEU A 90 12.38 25.70 -7.93
N GLN A 91 11.22 25.69 -8.57
CA GLN A 91 10.69 26.85 -9.28
C GLN A 91 9.16 26.97 -9.07
N ASN A 92 8.71 28.15 -8.72
CA ASN A 92 7.26 28.46 -8.60
C ASN A 92 6.50 27.47 -7.71
N GLY A 93 7.11 27.00 -6.62
CA GLY A 93 6.48 26.04 -5.72
C GLY A 93 6.47 24.59 -6.22
N VAL A 94 7.19 24.30 -7.31
CA VAL A 94 7.38 22.94 -7.83
C VAL A 94 8.78 22.48 -7.51
N SER A 95 8.91 21.33 -6.84
CA SER A 95 10.20 20.70 -6.54
C SER A 95 10.44 19.47 -7.41
N THR A 96 11.68 19.32 -7.90
CA THR A 96 12.08 18.19 -8.74
C THR A 96 13.47 17.67 -8.32
N LEU A 97 13.55 16.35 -8.16
CA LEU A 97 14.78 15.59 -8.03
C LEU A 97 14.90 14.65 -9.22
N SER A 98 16.03 14.68 -9.94
CA SER A 98 16.35 13.66 -10.92
C SER A 98 17.68 12.98 -10.58
N PHE A 99 17.73 11.66 -10.73
CA PHE A 99 18.94 10.87 -10.48
C PHE A 99 19.11 9.77 -11.53
N ALA A 100 20.36 9.33 -11.69
CA ALA A 100 20.70 8.27 -12.63
C ALA A 100 20.09 6.93 -12.18
N SER A 101 19.42 6.24 -13.10
CA SER A 101 18.93 4.88 -12.92
C SER A 101 19.15 4.09 -14.22
N PRO A 102 20.33 3.45 -14.37
CA PRO A 102 20.71 2.76 -15.60
C PRO A 102 19.81 1.56 -15.90
N LYS A 103 19.83 1.09 -17.15
CA LYS A 103 18.90 0.07 -17.65
C LYS A 103 18.94 -1.26 -16.89
N ASP A 104 20.11 -1.60 -16.31
CA ASP A 104 20.33 -2.82 -15.52
C ASP A 104 19.96 -2.67 -14.03
N GLU A 105 19.35 -1.56 -13.66
CA GLU A 105 18.89 -1.30 -12.30
C GLU A 105 17.40 -1.65 -12.15
N HIS A 106 17.05 -2.28 -11.04
CA HIS A 106 15.68 -2.50 -10.62
C HIS A 106 15.35 -1.60 -9.43
N LEU A 107 14.18 -0.98 -9.45
CA LEU A 107 13.65 -0.14 -8.40
C LEU A 107 12.36 -0.76 -7.85
N TYR A 108 12.24 -0.86 -6.53
CA TYR A 108 11.12 -1.48 -5.83
C TYR A 108 10.54 -0.54 -4.80
N GLY A 109 9.21 -0.55 -4.60
CA GLY A 109 8.56 0.25 -3.56
C GLY A 109 7.48 1.17 -4.10
N LEU A 110 7.41 2.41 -3.57
CA LEU A 110 6.40 3.45 -3.79
C LEU A 110 5.02 3.12 -3.21
N GLY A 111 4.83 1.96 -2.58
CA GLY A 111 3.58 1.51 -2.00
C GLY A 111 2.78 0.56 -2.89
N GLN A 112 1.46 0.65 -2.80
CA GLN A 112 0.51 -0.25 -3.45
C GLN A 112 -0.07 0.38 -4.71
N PHE A 113 0.05 -0.32 -5.84
CA PHE A 113 -0.50 0.09 -7.14
C PHE A 113 -1.12 -1.10 -7.86
N GLN A 114 -2.13 -0.84 -8.71
CA GLN A 114 -2.87 -1.86 -9.45
C GLN A 114 -2.35 -2.05 -10.89
N ASP A 115 -1.17 -1.56 -11.20
CA ASP A 115 -0.58 -1.63 -12.55
C ASP A 115 0.23 -2.91 -12.83
N GLY A 116 0.47 -3.75 -11.80
CA GLY A 116 1.10 -5.06 -11.94
C GLY A 116 2.63 -5.04 -12.08
N TYR A 117 3.30 -3.97 -11.66
CA TYR A 117 4.76 -3.85 -11.71
C TYR A 117 5.40 -4.02 -10.34
N SER A 118 6.38 -4.93 -10.26
CA SER A 118 7.30 -5.06 -9.13
C SER A 118 8.50 -4.13 -9.30
N ASN A 119 9.15 -4.15 -10.47
CA ASN A 119 10.17 -3.17 -10.84
C ASN A 119 9.50 -1.91 -11.39
N VAL A 120 9.66 -0.79 -10.67
CA VAL A 120 9.01 0.50 -11.00
C VAL A 120 9.89 1.42 -11.86
N ARG A 121 11.10 1.00 -12.23
CA ARG A 121 11.99 1.79 -13.07
C ARG A 121 11.34 2.15 -14.40
N GLY A 122 11.36 3.41 -14.74
CA GLY A 122 10.80 3.94 -15.99
C GLY A 122 9.29 4.12 -16.02
N LEU A 123 8.54 3.61 -15.02
CA LEU A 123 7.10 3.85 -14.91
C LEU A 123 6.80 5.30 -14.55
N SER A 124 5.76 5.86 -15.15
CA SER A 124 5.16 7.12 -14.70
C SER A 124 4.01 6.85 -13.75
N ARG A 125 4.02 7.43 -12.55
CA ARG A 125 2.97 7.27 -11.53
C ARG A 125 2.61 8.58 -10.87
N ARG A 126 1.34 8.73 -10.44
CA ARG A 126 0.92 9.74 -9.46
C ARG A 126 0.77 9.10 -8.10
N LEU A 127 1.56 9.57 -7.14
CA LEU A 127 1.58 9.05 -5.79
C LEU A 127 0.56 9.80 -4.93
N THR A 128 -0.63 9.23 -4.81
CA THR A 128 -1.75 9.75 -4.02
C THR A 128 -2.45 8.62 -3.29
N GLN A 129 -3.22 8.95 -2.25
CA GLN A 129 -4.06 8.00 -1.54
C GLN A 129 -5.41 7.90 -2.27
N VAL A 130 -5.79 6.69 -2.69
CA VAL A 130 -7.09 6.38 -3.30
C VAL A 130 -7.46 4.95 -2.93
N ASN A 131 -8.75 4.59 -2.87
CA ASN A 131 -9.14 3.19 -2.70
C ASN A 131 -8.41 2.29 -3.72
N THR A 132 -7.79 1.21 -3.25
CA THR A 132 -6.89 0.29 -3.97
C THR A 132 -5.48 0.81 -4.30
N GLN A 133 -5.17 2.07 -3.97
CA GLN A 133 -3.83 2.66 -4.15
C GLN A 133 -3.31 3.30 -2.86
N ILE A 134 -2.09 2.99 -2.48
CA ILE A 134 -1.42 3.55 -1.30
C ILE A 134 -0.10 4.18 -1.73
N SER A 135 0.05 5.47 -1.46
CA SER A 135 1.26 6.23 -1.77
C SER A 135 2.25 6.18 -0.60
N LEU A 136 3.37 5.51 -0.82
CA LEU A 136 4.50 5.45 0.10
C LEU A 136 5.78 5.84 -0.67
N PRO A 137 6.14 7.14 -0.76
CA PRO A 137 7.25 7.60 -1.60
C PRO A 137 8.63 7.20 -1.03
N MET A 138 8.81 5.91 -0.81
CA MET A 138 10.04 5.22 -0.43
C MET A 138 10.34 4.14 -1.48
N LEU A 139 11.57 4.06 -1.96
CA LEU A 139 12.02 3.03 -2.89
C LEU A 139 13.36 2.44 -2.48
N ILE A 140 13.61 1.21 -2.94
CA ILE A 140 14.87 0.48 -2.81
C ILE A 140 15.39 0.15 -4.20
N SER A 141 16.70 0.34 -4.39
CA SER A 141 17.42 -0.02 -5.61
C SER A 141 18.20 -1.33 -5.45
N SER A 142 18.21 -2.15 -6.51
CA SER A 142 19.12 -3.31 -6.63
C SER A 142 20.61 -2.94 -6.61
N LYS A 143 20.96 -1.65 -6.70
CA LYS A 143 22.34 -1.14 -6.63
C LYS A 143 22.79 -0.81 -5.19
N GLY A 144 21.98 -1.11 -4.16
CA GLY A 144 22.33 -0.96 -2.75
C GLY A 144 22.11 0.43 -2.18
N TYR A 145 21.06 1.11 -2.63
CA TYR A 145 20.58 2.35 -2.01
C TYR A 145 19.05 2.39 -1.94
N GLY A 146 18.53 3.28 -1.09
CA GLY A 146 17.11 3.61 -1.02
C GLY A 146 16.90 5.12 -1.03
N ILE A 147 15.70 5.55 -1.43
CA ILE A 147 15.30 6.98 -1.44
C ILE A 147 13.98 7.12 -0.71
N LEU A 148 13.94 8.01 0.28
CA LEU A 148 12.72 8.49 0.91
C LEU A 148 12.49 9.93 0.46
N TRP A 149 11.42 10.18 -0.29
CA TRP A 149 10.99 11.50 -0.72
C TRP A 149 10.08 12.14 0.32
N ASN A 150 10.47 13.30 0.85
CA ASN A 150 9.72 14.00 1.90
C ASN A 150 8.84 15.10 1.29
N ASN A 151 7.64 14.74 0.90
CA ASN A 151 6.60 15.69 0.50
C ASN A 151 5.23 15.11 0.88
N TYR A 152 4.37 15.89 1.49
CA TYR A 152 3.07 15.47 2.04
C TYR A 152 1.90 15.60 1.04
N GLY A 153 2.13 16.29 -0.06
CA GLY A 153 1.17 16.45 -1.15
C GLY A 153 1.30 15.40 -2.25
N LEU A 154 0.74 15.72 -3.42
CA LEU A 154 0.93 14.93 -4.63
C LEU A 154 2.41 14.84 -4.99
N THR A 155 2.86 13.64 -5.30
CA THR A 155 4.16 13.40 -5.93
C THR A 155 3.96 12.70 -7.26
N GLU A 156 4.61 13.19 -8.29
CA GLU A 156 4.71 12.55 -9.61
C GLU A 156 6.04 11.83 -9.69
N PHE A 157 5.98 10.55 -9.99
CA PHE A 157 7.14 9.71 -10.23
C PHE A 157 7.32 9.54 -11.74
N ASN A 158 8.49 9.89 -12.29
CA ASN A 158 8.79 9.93 -13.72
C ASN A 158 7.69 10.64 -14.53
N PRO A 159 7.38 11.91 -14.25
CA PRO A 159 6.35 12.64 -14.99
C PRO A 159 6.69 12.70 -16.48
N CYS A 160 5.72 12.37 -17.31
CA CYS A 160 5.87 12.47 -18.77
C CYS A 160 5.84 13.93 -19.23
N SER A 161 6.63 14.26 -20.24
CA SER A 161 6.71 15.60 -20.83
C SER A 161 5.68 15.83 -21.93
N LYS A 162 5.10 14.77 -22.50
CA LYS A 162 4.12 14.80 -23.58
C LYS A 162 2.76 14.32 -23.09
N SER A 163 1.71 14.88 -23.64
CA SER A 163 0.34 14.43 -23.40
C SER A 163 -0.55 14.62 -24.61
N VAL A 164 -1.62 13.83 -24.67
CA VAL A 164 -2.68 13.97 -25.66
C VAL A 164 -4.04 13.74 -25.00
N THR A 165 -4.99 14.62 -25.26
CA THR A 165 -6.38 14.42 -24.82
C THR A 165 -7.10 13.53 -25.83
N LEU A 166 -7.75 12.47 -25.34
CA LEU A 166 -8.59 11.65 -26.19
C LEU A 166 -9.99 12.28 -26.26
N THR A 167 -10.50 12.44 -27.46
CA THR A 167 -11.81 13.08 -27.75
C THR A 167 -12.87 12.00 -27.93
N LYS A 168 -14.07 12.27 -27.38
CA LYS A 168 -15.20 11.34 -27.48
C LYS A 168 -15.70 11.23 -28.92
N ARG A 169 -15.79 9.98 -29.42
CA ARG A 169 -16.41 9.70 -30.72
C ARG A 169 -17.91 10.00 -30.64
N GLN A 170 -18.47 10.59 -31.69
CA GLN A 170 -19.93 10.80 -31.80
C GLN A 170 -20.65 9.46 -31.97
N GLY A 171 -21.81 9.32 -31.33
CA GLY A 171 -22.66 8.12 -31.39
C GLY A 171 -23.23 7.71 -30.03
N ALA A 172 -24.13 6.74 -30.04
CA ALA A 172 -24.69 6.18 -28.82
C ALA A 172 -23.63 5.34 -28.09
N GLY A 173 -23.56 5.48 -26.76
CA GLY A 173 -22.72 4.64 -25.92
C GLY A 173 -23.36 3.30 -25.60
N ALA A 174 -22.52 2.34 -25.21
CA ALA A 174 -22.98 1.09 -24.59
C ALA A 174 -23.44 1.35 -23.16
N ARG A 175 -24.54 0.72 -22.72
CA ARG A 175 -25.06 0.85 -21.35
C ARG A 175 -24.82 -0.41 -20.57
N GLU A 176 -24.43 -0.24 -19.31
CA GLU A 176 -24.12 -1.30 -18.36
C GLU A 176 -24.77 -0.99 -17.01
N GLU A 177 -25.43 -1.96 -16.40
CA GLU A 177 -25.91 -1.87 -15.02
C GLU A 177 -24.85 -2.43 -14.07
N VAL A 178 -24.52 -1.68 -13.02
CA VAL A 178 -23.46 -2.06 -12.05
C VAL A 178 -23.98 -1.85 -10.65
N ASP A 179 -23.79 -2.84 -9.80
CA ASP A 179 -24.02 -2.69 -8.37
C ASP A 179 -22.85 -1.95 -7.73
N VAL A 180 -23.11 -0.88 -7.00
CA VAL A 180 -22.11 -0.05 -6.35
C VAL A 180 -22.35 0.05 -4.86
N THR A 181 -21.29 -0.06 -4.09
CA THR A 181 -21.27 0.34 -2.68
C THR A 181 -21.07 1.84 -2.59
N SER A 182 -21.73 2.48 -1.68
CA SER A 182 -21.48 3.89 -1.35
C SER A 182 -21.66 4.10 0.14
N THR A 183 -21.17 5.23 0.63
CA THR A 183 -21.44 5.66 2.00
C THR A 183 -22.93 5.87 2.32
N GLU A 184 -23.80 5.79 1.32
CA GLU A 184 -25.26 5.85 1.44
C GLU A 184 -25.92 4.45 1.37
N GLY A 185 -25.12 3.41 1.19
CA GLY A 185 -25.58 2.03 1.02
C GLY A 185 -25.33 1.49 -0.38
N ASN A 186 -25.88 0.29 -0.63
CA ASN A 186 -25.77 -0.38 -1.92
C ASN A 186 -26.81 0.17 -2.88
N LYS A 187 -26.39 0.52 -4.11
CA LYS A 187 -27.29 0.98 -5.15
C LYS A 187 -26.87 0.41 -6.50
N ARG A 188 -27.85 0.31 -7.41
CA ARG A 188 -27.61 -0.02 -8.81
C ARG A 188 -27.48 1.27 -9.62
N GLU A 189 -26.41 1.38 -10.39
CA GLU A 189 -26.14 2.49 -11.30
C GLU A 189 -26.14 2.01 -12.75
N VAL A 190 -26.75 2.81 -13.64
CA VAL A 190 -26.60 2.62 -15.08
C VAL A 190 -25.42 3.46 -15.55
N ARG A 191 -24.41 2.81 -16.11
CA ARG A 191 -23.23 3.46 -16.68
C ARG A 191 -23.27 3.39 -18.19
N GLU A 192 -22.92 4.50 -18.82
CA GLU A 192 -22.82 4.61 -20.27
C GLU A 192 -21.35 4.68 -20.66
N ARG A 193 -20.92 3.79 -21.56
CA ARG A 193 -19.55 3.73 -22.07
C ARG A 193 -19.47 4.32 -23.46
N HIS A 194 -18.42 5.09 -23.73
CA HIS A 194 -18.14 5.69 -25.02
C HIS A 194 -16.71 5.40 -25.46
N ILE A 195 -16.48 5.48 -26.76
CA ILE A 195 -15.14 5.38 -27.34
C ILE A 195 -14.55 6.78 -27.40
N PHE A 196 -13.31 6.90 -26.92
CA PHE A 196 -12.48 8.08 -27.02
C PHE A 196 -11.29 7.79 -27.94
N GLU A 197 -10.85 8.77 -28.71
CA GLU A 197 -9.82 8.60 -29.74
C GLU A 197 -8.82 9.75 -29.75
N ALA A 198 -7.58 9.41 -30.10
CA ALA A 198 -6.51 10.36 -30.39
C ALA A 198 -5.46 9.71 -31.31
N THR A 199 -4.48 10.49 -31.71
CA THR A 199 -3.26 9.99 -32.36
C THR A 199 -2.03 10.57 -31.67
N ILE A 200 -0.94 9.82 -31.67
CA ILE A 200 0.38 10.29 -31.23
C ILE A 200 1.42 10.04 -32.31
N ASP A 201 2.40 10.93 -32.40
CA ASP A 201 3.56 10.77 -33.28
C ASP A 201 4.79 10.39 -32.43
N VAL A 202 5.34 9.20 -32.67
CA VAL A 202 6.52 8.65 -32.02
C VAL A 202 7.75 8.93 -32.87
N ALA A 203 8.66 9.75 -32.37
CA ALA A 203 9.84 10.21 -33.12
C ALA A 203 10.91 9.11 -33.26
N GLU A 204 11.03 8.22 -32.26
CA GLU A 204 12.03 7.16 -32.19
C GLU A 204 11.41 5.91 -31.62
N ALA A 205 11.74 4.73 -32.19
CA ALA A 205 11.35 3.45 -31.62
C ALA A 205 11.96 3.23 -30.22
N GLY A 206 11.25 2.48 -29.37
CA GLY A 206 11.73 2.11 -28.04
C GLY A 206 10.59 1.94 -27.03
N ASP A 207 10.98 1.76 -25.78
CA ASP A 207 10.02 1.59 -24.68
C ASP A 207 9.51 2.96 -24.21
N TYR A 208 8.21 3.09 -24.12
CA TYR A 208 7.50 4.28 -23.67
C TYR A 208 6.73 4.02 -22.39
N SER A 209 6.88 4.91 -21.42
CA SER A 209 6.03 4.97 -20.26
C SER A 209 4.76 5.71 -20.58
N LEU A 210 3.62 5.08 -20.30
CA LEU A 210 2.28 5.63 -20.46
C LEU A 210 1.65 5.84 -19.10
N LEU A 211 0.96 6.96 -18.90
CA LEU A 211 0.10 7.22 -17.77
C LEU A 211 -1.28 7.66 -18.34
N LEU A 212 -2.26 6.77 -18.24
CA LEU A 212 -3.64 7.09 -18.58
C LEU A 212 -4.33 7.72 -17.37
N ASP A 213 -4.84 8.93 -17.52
CA ASP A 213 -5.65 9.65 -16.54
C ASP A 213 -7.08 9.80 -17.12
N VAL A 214 -8.08 9.27 -16.43
CA VAL A 214 -9.48 9.38 -16.89
C VAL A 214 -10.14 10.71 -16.51
N GLY A 215 -9.45 11.60 -15.78
CA GLY A 215 -9.93 12.94 -15.42
C GLY A 215 -11.04 12.94 -14.36
N GLN A 216 -11.09 11.92 -13.50
CA GLN A 216 -12.02 11.78 -12.38
C GLN A 216 -11.25 11.68 -11.06
N LYS A 217 -11.93 11.82 -9.91
CA LYS A 217 -11.33 11.51 -8.61
C LYS A 217 -11.14 10.01 -8.41
N MET A 218 -12.03 9.20 -8.99
CA MET A 218 -12.00 7.74 -9.04
C MET A 218 -12.42 7.26 -10.42
N ALA A 219 -11.69 6.28 -10.95
CA ALA A 219 -12.05 5.61 -12.20
C ALA A 219 -12.98 4.41 -11.94
N ARG A 220 -13.60 3.95 -13.04
CA ARG A 220 -14.41 2.72 -13.08
C ARG A 220 -13.81 1.72 -14.07
N ARG A 221 -13.08 2.24 -15.03
CA ARG A 221 -12.44 1.49 -16.09
C ARG A 221 -11.18 2.20 -16.56
N HIS A 222 -10.15 1.42 -16.81
CA HIS A 222 -9.01 1.81 -17.61
C HIS A 222 -8.97 0.89 -18.82
N ASN A 223 -9.06 1.47 -19.99
CA ASN A 223 -8.95 0.75 -21.24
C ASN A 223 -8.20 1.63 -22.23
N LEU A 224 -7.22 1.06 -22.90
CA LEU A 224 -6.47 1.72 -23.96
C LEU A 224 -6.01 0.68 -24.98
N CYS A 225 -6.34 0.92 -26.24
CA CYS A 225 -5.76 0.19 -27.38
C CYS A 225 -4.84 1.13 -28.15
N ILE A 226 -3.73 0.60 -28.63
CA ILE A 226 -2.81 1.29 -29.56
C ILE A 226 -2.80 0.48 -30.85
N ASP A 227 -3.13 1.12 -31.97
CA ASP A 227 -3.26 0.50 -33.31
C ASP A 227 -4.16 -0.75 -33.29
N GLY A 228 -5.25 -0.67 -32.52
CA GLY A 228 -6.21 -1.76 -32.34
C GLY A 228 -5.77 -2.89 -31.41
N GLN A 229 -4.55 -2.84 -30.86
CA GLN A 229 -4.09 -3.84 -29.89
C GLN A 229 -4.34 -3.36 -28.45
N PRO A 230 -4.94 -4.19 -27.57
CA PRO A 230 -5.18 -3.82 -26.17
C PRO A 230 -3.86 -3.72 -25.40
N VAL A 231 -3.69 -2.58 -24.73
CA VAL A 231 -2.47 -2.24 -23.94
C VAL A 231 -2.80 -2.13 -22.46
N ILE A 232 -3.91 -1.51 -22.14
CA ILE A 232 -4.43 -1.38 -20.78
C ILE A 232 -5.86 -1.93 -20.80
N GLU A 233 -6.14 -2.86 -19.86
CA GLU A 233 -7.49 -3.36 -19.65
C GLU A 233 -7.68 -3.65 -18.17
N MET A 234 -8.55 -2.86 -17.53
CA MET A 234 -8.87 -2.99 -16.11
C MET A 234 -10.26 -2.43 -15.86
N GLN A 235 -11.09 -3.19 -15.19
CA GLN A 235 -12.42 -2.78 -14.77
C GLN A 235 -12.62 -3.17 -13.31
N ASN A 236 -13.13 -2.23 -12.51
CA ASN A 236 -13.55 -2.47 -11.14
C ASN A 236 -14.56 -1.39 -10.74
N VAL A 237 -15.27 -1.61 -9.65
CA VAL A 237 -16.18 -0.59 -9.07
C VAL A 237 -15.39 0.63 -8.59
N TRP A 238 -14.22 0.39 -8.01
CA TRP A 238 -13.29 1.44 -7.56
C TRP A 238 -11.91 1.24 -8.17
N LEU A 239 -11.42 2.24 -8.89
CA LEU A 239 -10.06 2.29 -9.41
C LEU A 239 -9.46 3.68 -9.15
N PRO A 240 -8.14 3.77 -8.98
CA PRO A 240 -7.46 5.06 -9.00
C PRO A 240 -7.75 5.82 -10.29
N PRO A 241 -7.68 7.17 -10.29
CA PRO A 241 -7.92 7.97 -11.51
C PRO A 241 -6.91 7.70 -12.62
N THR A 242 -5.73 7.17 -12.27
CA THR A 242 -4.63 6.92 -13.21
C THR A 242 -4.16 5.48 -13.16
N THR A 243 -3.66 4.99 -14.30
CA THR A 243 -2.92 3.73 -14.38
C THR A 243 -1.72 3.87 -15.31
N SER A 244 -0.72 3.03 -15.10
CA SER A 244 0.57 3.08 -15.80
C SER A 244 0.83 1.85 -16.63
N LYS A 245 1.55 2.02 -17.75
CA LYS A 245 2.03 0.91 -18.57
C LYS A 245 3.33 1.31 -19.29
N ILE A 246 4.25 0.36 -19.43
CA ILE A 246 5.38 0.48 -20.37
C ILE A 246 5.05 -0.35 -21.59
N VAL A 247 5.22 0.23 -22.79
CA VAL A 247 4.98 -0.43 -24.07
C VAL A 247 6.12 -0.13 -25.03
N HIS A 248 6.45 -1.08 -25.90
CA HIS A 248 7.33 -0.81 -27.02
C HIS A 248 6.54 -0.16 -28.17
N LEU A 249 6.99 0.98 -28.65
CA LEU A 249 6.38 1.70 -29.79
C LEU A 249 7.42 1.85 -30.88
N GLU A 250 7.00 1.57 -32.13
CA GLU A 250 7.79 1.86 -33.30
C GLU A 250 7.76 3.36 -33.65
N LYS A 251 8.72 3.82 -34.45
CA LYS A 251 8.69 5.18 -34.98
C LYS A 251 7.54 5.35 -35.93
N GLY A 252 6.70 6.38 -35.74
CA GLY A 252 5.58 6.67 -36.63
C GLY A 252 4.38 7.23 -35.91
N ARG A 253 3.27 7.26 -36.63
CA ARG A 253 1.96 7.67 -36.09
C ARG A 253 1.22 6.45 -35.55
N HIS A 254 0.71 6.56 -34.33
CA HIS A 254 -0.08 5.54 -33.68
C HIS A 254 -1.48 6.04 -33.36
N THR A 255 -2.48 5.20 -33.59
CA THR A 255 -3.88 5.50 -33.26
C THR A 255 -4.21 4.97 -31.85
N LEU A 256 -4.83 5.80 -31.06
CA LEU A 256 -5.28 5.50 -29.71
C LEU A 256 -6.79 5.37 -29.68
N THR A 257 -7.32 4.32 -29.07
CA THR A 257 -8.73 4.17 -28.75
C THR A 257 -8.90 3.73 -27.31
N ALA A 258 -9.89 4.26 -26.59
CA ALA A 258 -10.21 3.90 -25.23
C ALA A 258 -11.72 3.82 -25.04
N GLU A 259 -12.24 2.70 -24.53
CA GLU A 259 -13.64 2.56 -24.14
C GLU A 259 -13.78 2.85 -22.66
N LEU A 260 -14.31 4.02 -22.31
CA LEU A 260 -14.36 4.55 -20.95
C LEU A 260 -15.78 5.01 -20.60
N THR A 261 -16.01 5.43 -19.35
CA THR A 261 -17.28 5.95 -18.88
C THR A 261 -17.59 7.29 -19.57
N ARG A 262 -18.86 7.56 -19.86
CA ARG A 262 -19.34 8.75 -20.61
C ARG A 262 -18.76 10.06 -20.13
N ASP A 263 -18.62 10.20 -18.80
CA ASP A 263 -18.22 11.46 -18.17
C ASP A 263 -16.70 11.58 -17.96
N ASP A 264 -15.93 10.58 -18.38
CA ASP A 264 -14.48 10.62 -18.32
C ASP A 264 -13.90 11.69 -19.28
N LYS A 265 -12.75 12.21 -18.91
CA LYS A 265 -11.98 13.21 -19.67
C LYS A 265 -10.55 12.71 -19.86
N PRO A 266 -10.35 11.65 -20.66
CA PRO A 266 -9.10 10.95 -20.70
C PRO A 266 -7.97 11.77 -21.30
N VAL A 267 -6.84 11.77 -20.61
CA VAL A 267 -5.55 12.28 -21.07
C VAL A 267 -4.53 11.16 -20.98
N LEU A 268 -3.85 10.89 -22.10
CA LEU A 268 -2.69 10.02 -22.10
C LEU A 268 -1.42 10.87 -22.00
N TYR A 269 -0.66 10.68 -20.91
CA TYR A 269 0.69 11.19 -20.77
C TYR A 269 1.66 10.10 -21.23
N TYR A 270 2.70 10.48 -21.98
CA TYR A 270 3.64 9.51 -22.52
C TYR A 270 5.04 10.10 -22.70
N ASP A 271 6.06 9.28 -22.49
CA ASP A 271 7.46 9.64 -22.76
C ASP A 271 8.30 8.39 -22.96
N LYS A 272 9.40 8.53 -23.70
CA LYS A 272 10.39 7.45 -23.87
C LYS A 272 11.07 7.18 -22.54
N VAL A 273 11.17 5.88 -22.15
CA VAL A 273 11.88 5.46 -20.94
C VAL A 273 13.36 5.86 -21.03
N GLN A 274 13.87 6.47 -19.97
CA GLN A 274 15.23 6.99 -19.89
C GLN A 274 16.02 6.32 -18.76
N ASP A 275 17.36 6.41 -18.82
CA ASP A 275 18.26 5.98 -17.75
C ASP A 275 18.31 7.01 -16.59
N ARG A 276 17.14 7.50 -16.23
CA ARG A 276 16.93 8.52 -15.22
C ARG A 276 15.59 8.29 -14.53
N THR A 277 15.57 8.50 -13.23
CA THR A 277 14.36 8.51 -12.39
C THR A 277 14.14 9.90 -11.83
N THR A 278 12.88 10.34 -11.76
CA THR A 278 12.50 11.68 -11.31
C THR A 278 11.38 11.61 -10.28
N PHE A 279 11.53 12.32 -9.16
CA PHE A 279 10.45 12.72 -8.26
C PHE A 279 10.15 14.20 -8.49
N ARG A 280 8.85 14.54 -8.62
CA ARG A 280 8.37 15.90 -8.77
C ARG A 280 7.15 16.11 -7.89
N SER A 281 7.14 17.18 -7.11
CA SER A 281 5.97 17.60 -6.34
C SER A 281 5.51 18.96 -6.82
N PRO A 282 4.25 19.08 -7.33
CA PRO A 282 3.74 20.33 -7.90
C PRO A 282 3.43 21.40 -6.85
N VAL A 283 3.38 21.02 -5.56
CA VAL A 283 3.22 21.94 -4.42
C VAL A 283 4.29 21.63 -3.38
N SER A 284 5.33 22.48 -3.30
CA SER A 284 6.45 22.24 -2.40
C SER A 284 7.28 23.50 -2.18
N LYS A 285 7.88 23.61 -1.00
CA LYS A 285 8.82 24.69 -0.64
C LYS A 285 10.29 24.26 -0.72
N ALA A 286 10.56 22.97 -0.90
CA ALA A 286 11.89 22.40 -0.96
C ALA A 286 11.94 21.08 -1.72
N VAL A 287 13.08 20.76 -2.32
CA VAL A 287 13.44 19.36 -2.62
C VAL A 287 13.99 18.79 -1.33
N ASP A 288 13.36 17.76 -0.77
CA ASP A 288 13.76 17.15 0.50
C ASP A 288 13.68 15.63 0.38
N TYR A 289 14.80 14.94 0.59
CA TYR A 289 14.84 13.50 0.53
C TYR A 289 16.02 12.92 1.32
N THR A 290 15.88 11.64 1.69
CA THR A 290 16.97 10.89 2.35
C THR A 290 17.46 9.77 1.43
N VAL A 291 18.78 9.67 1.29
CA VAL A 291 19.46 8.55 0.65
C VAL A 291 19.97 7.61 1.72
N PHE A 292 19.57 6.36 1.65
CA PHE A 292 20.05 5.25 2.46
C PHE A 292 21.02 4.42 1.64
N VAL A 293 22.03 3.83 2.25
CA VAL A 293 23.01 2.98 1.56
C VAL A 293 23.24 1.69 2.37
N GLY A 294 23.13 0.56 1.70
CA GLY A 294 23.29 -0.77 2.33
C GLY A 294 22.50 -1.85 1.59
N SER A 295 22.39 -3.00 2.21
CA SER A 295 21.43 -4.04 1.80
C SER A 295 19.98 -3.57 2.03
N PRO A 296 18.99 -4.17 1.39
CA PRO A 296 17.58 -3.82 1.63
C PRO A 296 17.17 -3.87 3.10
N ASP A 297 17.62 -4.87 3.87
CA ASP A 297 17.35 -4.95 5.31
C ASP A 297 17.97 -3.78 6.10
N GLU A 298 19.22 -3.40 5.82
CA GLU A 298 19.88 -2.25 6.45
C GLU A 298 19.20 -0.93 6.09
N ILE A 299 18.74 -0.80 4.85
CA ILE A 299 17.99 0.38 4.36
C ILE A 299 16.66 0.49 5.12
N ILE A 300 15.88 -0.60 5.21
CA ILE A 300 14.60 -0.59 5.91
C ILE A 300 14.77 -0.39 7.41
N ALA A 301 15.76 -1.01 8.04
CA ALA A 301 16.04 -0.80 9.44
C ALA A 301 16.39 0.66 9.74
N THR A 302 17.25 1.28 8.90
CA THR A 302 17.61 2.70 9.04
C THR A 302 16.43 3.62 8.76
N TYR A 303 15.61 3.31 7.75
CA TYR A 303 14.37 4.04 7.46
C TYR A 303 13.44 4.03 8.69
N ARG A 304 13.16 2.85 9.26
CA ARG A 304 12.28 2.72 10.45
C ARG A 304 12.89 3.38 11.69
N HIS A 305 14.21 3.33 11.84
CA HIS A 305 14.87 4.07 12.90
C HIS A 305 14.60 5.58 12.83
N LEU A 306 14.65 6.17 11.64
CA LEU A 306 14.43 7.61 11.44
C LEU A 306 12.94 7.99 11.47
N THR A 307 12.05 7.13 10.97
CA THR A 307 10.61 7.41 10.82
C THR A 307 9.73 6.74 11.89
N GLY A 308 10.33 6.03 12.82
CA GLY A 308 9.68 5.30 13.90
C GLY A 308 9.69 3.79 13.67
N GLU A 309 10.13 3.07 14.68
CA GLU A 309 10.20 1.62 14.71
C GLU A 309 8.80 1.01 14.71
N CYS A 310 8.66 -0.20 14.17
CA CYS A 310 7.38 -0.90 14.17
C CYS A 310 7.20 -1.62 15.51
N PRO A 311 6.10 -1.40 16.25
CA PRO A 311 5.81 -2.18 17.44
C PRO A 311 5.52 -3.65 17.11
N MET A 312 5.58 -4.51 18.11
CA MET A 312 5.22 -5.92 17.95
C MET A 312 3.74 -6.05 17.58
N MET A 313 3.44 -6.77 16.50
CA MET A 313 2.07 -7.13 16.15
C MET A 313 1.53 -8.09 17.22
N PRO A 314 0.31 -7.89 17.73
CA PRO A 314 -0.29 -8.82 18.68
C PRO A 314 -0.29 -10.26 18.14
N LYS A 315 0.20 -11.21 18.93
CA LYS A 315 0.34 -12.61 18.47
C LYS A 315 -0.99 -13.21 18.02
N TRP A 316 -2.08 -12.87 18.68
CA TRP A 316 -3.42 -13.34 18.30
C TRP A 316 -3.87 -12.83 16.90
N ALA A 317 -3.33 -11.71 16.41
CA ALA A 317 -3.65 -11.18 15.06
C ALA A 317 -2.95 -11.95 13.92
N LEU A 318 -1.96 -12.79 14.23
CA LEU A 318 -1.16 -13.52 13.23
C LEU A 318 -1.82 -14.80 12.71
N GLY A 319 -2.97 -15.21 13.27
CA GLY A 319 -3.80 -16.32 12.78
C GLY A 319 -4.73 -15.88 11.66
N TYR A 320 -5.82 -16.64 11.49
CA TYR A 320 -6.82 -16.36 10.47
C TYR A 320 -7.83 -15.29 10.93
N ILE A 321 -8.06 -14.31 10.07
CA ILE A 321 -9.02 -13.21 10.24
C ILE A 321 -10.19 -13.46 9.29
N HIS A 322 -11.36 -13.78 9.85
CA HIS A 322 -12.60 -14.01 9.10
C HIS A 322 -13.41 -12.72 9.00
N CYS A 323 -13.71 -12.31 7.79
CA CYS A 323 -14.52 -11.13 7.49
C CYS A 323 -15.47 -11.41 6.34
N ARG A 324 -16.64 -10.82 6.40
CA ARG A 324 -17.58 -10.69 5.27
C ARG A 324 -18.27 -9.33 5.32
N GLU A 325 -18.70 -8.80 4.23
CA GLU A 325 -19.63 -7.70 4.16
C GLU A 325 -21.04 -8.32 4.05
N ARG A 326 -21.86 -8.34 5.10
CA ARG A 326 -21.51 -8.09 6.53
C ARG A 326 -22.33 -9.01 7.42
N PHE A 327 -21.98 -9.09 8.69
CA PHE A 327 -22.86 -9.67 9.71
C PHE A 327 -23.95 -8.66 10.07
N HIS A 328 -25.19 -9.15 10.23
CA HIS A 328 -26.35 -8.31 10.49
C HIS A 328 -26.76 -8.30 11.97
N SER A 329 -26.17 -9.16 12.80
CA SER A 329 -26.51 -9.26 14.22
C SER A 329 -25.42 -9.96 15.04
N SER A 330 -25.44 -9.74 16.35
CA SER A 330 -24.65 -10.51 17.32
C SER A 330 -24.87 -12.01 17.19
N LYS A 331 -26.12 -12.43 16.90
CA LYS A 331 -26.49 -13.84 16.72
C LYS A 331 -25.70 -14.47 15.56
N GLU A 332 -25.67 -13.83 14.39
CA GLU A 332 -24.93 -14.36 13.22
C GLU A 332 -23.43 -14.51 13.50
N ILE A 333 -22.81 -13.53 14.19
CA ILE A 333 -21.40 -13.60 14.56
C ILE A 333 -21.15 -14.82 15.46
N LEU A 334 -21.98 -15.01 16.49
CA LEU A 334 -21.80 -16.11 17.43
C LEU A 334 -22.10 -17.49 16.79
N GLU A 335 -23.07 -17.58 15.90
CA GLU A 335 -23.36 -18.81 15.14
C GLU A 335 -22.17 -19.17 14.24
N THR A 336 -21.61 -18.21 13.55
CA THR A 336 -20.40 -18.38 12.71
C THR A 336 -19.19 -18.82 13.56
N ALA A 337 -18.96 -18.16 14.69
CA ALA A 337 -17.88 -18.51 15.61
C ALA A 337 -18.00 -19.95 16.14
N ARG A 338 -19.22 -20.34 16.56
CA ARG A 338 -19.50 -21.71 17.02
C ARG A 338 -19.27 -22.73 15.91
N ARG A 339 -19.69 -22.42 14.67
CA ARG A 339 -19.50 -23.33 13.53
C ARG A 339 -18.03 -23.54 13.18
N PHE A 340 -17.19 -22.49 13.20
CA PHE A 340 -15.74 -22.66 13.06
C PHE A 340 -15.17 -23.63 14.09
N LYS A 341 -15.61 -23.56 15.34
CA LYS A 341 -15.22 -24.51 16.41
C LYS A 341 -15.72 -25.92 16.14
N GLN A 342 -16.98 -26.09 15.76
CA GLN A 342 -17.61 -27.40 15.46
C GLN A 342 -16.92 -28.10 14.28
N GLU A 343 -16.56 -27.35 13.23
CA GLU A 343 -15.85 -27.85 12.04
C GLU A 343 -14.33 -28.02 12.28
N ASN A 344 -13.85 -27.73 13.51
CA ASN A 344 -12.42 -27.76 13.85
C ASN A 344 -11.54 -26.92 12.91
N MET A 345 -12.01 -25.74 12.57
CA MET A 345 -11.31 -24.76 11.74
C MET A 345 -10.78 -23.64 12.62
N PRO A 346 -9.45 -23.42 12.67
CA PRO A 346 -8.86 -22.32 13.43
C PRO A 346 -9.35 -20.95 12.91
N VAL A 347 -9.76 -20.08 13.84
CA VAL A 347 -10.09 -18.68 13.58
C VAL A 347 -9.64 -17.85 14.77
N SER A 348 -8.82 -16.84 14.54
CA SER A 348 -8.29 -15.97 15.61
C SER A 348 -9.16 -14.75 15.83
N MET A 349 -9.79 -14.25 14.77
CA MET A 349 -10.55 -13.01 14.81
C MET A 349 -11.72 -13.06 13.83
N ILE A 350 -12.86 -12.52 14.26
CA ILE A 350 -14.01 -12.21 13.40
C ILE A 350 -14.14 -10.70 13.31
N VAL A 351 -14.56 -10.21 12.15
CA VAL A 351 -14.70 -8.78 11.87
C VAL A 351 -16.16 -8.41 11.75
N GLN A 352 -16.60 -7.45 12.56
CA GLN A 352 -17.87 -6.74 12.32
C GLN A 352 -17.60 -5.57 11.40
N ASP A 353 -18.13 -5.65 10.20
CA ASP A 353 -18.08 -4.61 9.20
C ASP A 353 -19.15 -3.53 9.46
N TRP A 354 -19.25 -2.54 8.59
CA TRP A 354 -20.09 -1.34 8.64
C TRP A 354 -21.59 -1.61 8.90
N GLN A 355 -22.38 -0.52 9.11
CA GLN A 355 -23.83 -0.50 9.36
C GLN A 355 -24.30 -1.16 10.67
N TYR A 356 -23.40 -1.55 11.59
CA TYR A 356 -23.80 -2.00 12.94
C TYR A 356 -24.48 -0.89 13.77
N TRP A 357 -24.31 0.35 13.36
CA TRP A 357 -24.92 1.54 13.96
C TRP A 357 -26.41 1.73 13.61
N GLY A 358 -26.93 1.07 12.56
CA GLY A 358 -28.33 1.07 12.15
C GLY A 358 -28.95 2.47 12.14
N LYS A 359 -30.01 2.65 12.93
CA LYS A 359 -30.78 3.90 13.06
C LYS A 359 -29.99 5.12 13.55
N TYR A 360 -28.84 4.94 14.16
CA TYR A 360 -28.04 6.03 14.74
C TYR A 360 -27.18 6.79 13.74
N GLY A 361 -27.09 6.31 12.51
CA GLY A 361 -26.36 6.96 11.42
C GLY A 361 -24.89 6.55 11.31
N TRP A 362 -24.29 6.90 10.20
CA TRP A 362 -22.97 6.46 9.78
C TRP A 362 -21.90 6.69 10.84
N ASN A 363 -21.25 5.59 11.28
CA ASN A 363 -20.15 5.60 12.24
C ASN A 363 -20.45 6.42 13.52
N SER A 364 -21.69 6.31 14.02
CA SER A 364 -22.17 7.06 15.21
C SER A 364 -21.51 6.65 16.52
N MET A 365 -20.48 5.78 16.49
CA MET A 365 -19.81 5.19 17.66
C MET A 365 -20.78 4.44 18.59
N GLN A 366 -21.80 3.82 18.00
CA GLN A 366 -22.86 3.15 18.74
C GLN A 366 -23.44 1.99 17.93
N PHE A 367 -23.75 0.88 18.60
CA PHE A 367 -24.46 -0.26 18.01
C PHE A 367 -25.97 -0.04 18.07
N ASP A 368 -26.68 -0.50 17.04
CA ASP A 368 -28.14 -0.60 17.06
C ASP A 368 -28.57 -1.80 17.92
N GLU A 369 -29.18 -1.53 19.04
CA GLU A 369 -29.60 -2.53 20.00
C GLU A 369 -30.67 -3.53 19.46
N THR A 370 -31.34 -3.19 18.36
CA THR A 370 -32.26 -4.09 17.67
C THR A 370 -31.58 -5.37 17.18
N HIS A 371 -30.35 -5.22 16.71
CA HIS A 371 -29.55 -6.31 16.14
C HIS A 371 -28.36 -6.71 17.02
N TYR A 372 -27.92 -5.81 17.87
CA TYR A 372 -26.79 -5.97 18.79
C TYR A 372 -27.25 -5.56 20.21
N PRO A 373 -28.13 -6.35 20.86
CA PRO A 373 -28.77 -5.95 22.13
C PRO A 373 -27.76 -5.79 23.27
N ASP A 374 -26.65 -6.54 23.25
CA ASP A 374 -25.57 -6.45 24.21
C ASP A 374 -24.22 -6.72 23.52
N PRO A 375 -23.57 -5.67 22.95
CA PRO A 375 -22.27 -5.82 22.31
C PRO A 375 -21.15 -6.25 23.26
N LYS A 376 -21.26 -5.95 24.55
CA LYS A 376 -20.30 -6.40 25.56
C LYS A 376 -20.38 -7.92 25.78
N ALA A 377 -21.58 -8.45 25.93
CA ALA A 377 -21.79 -9.90 26.02
C ALA A 377 -21.34 -10.64 24.74
N LEU A 378 -21.50 -10.02 23.57
CA LEU A 378 -20.96 -10.56 22.31
C LEU A 378 -19.44 -10.75 22.40
N THR A 379 -18.69 -9.70 22.76
CA THR A 379 -17.22 -9.76 22.87
C THR A 379 -16.78 -10.73 23.95
N ASP A 380 -17.42 -10.74 25.12
CA ASP A 380 -17.11 -11.66 26.21
C ASP A 380 -17.29 -13.14 25.79
N THR A 381 -18.35 -13.42 25.03
CA THR A 381 -18.62 -14.76 24.51
C THR A 381 -17.58 -15.20 23.48
N LEU A 382 -17.16 -14.29 22.59
CA LEU A 382 -16.08 -14.55 21.64
C LEU A 382 -14.76 -14.81 22.37
N HIS A 383 -14.42 -14.01 23.40
CA HIS A 383 -13.23 -14.20 24.21
C HIS A 383 -13.21 -15.56 24.92
N GLN A 384 -14.33 -16.02 25.46
CA GLN A 384 -14.45 -17.39 26.03
C GLN A 384 -14.16 -18.48 24.99
N MET A 385 -14.44 -18.23 23.71
CA MET A 385 -14.07 -19.13 22.62
C MET A 385 -12.64 -18.94 22.11
N GLY A 386 -11.87 -17.98 22.67
CA GLY A 386 -10.53 -17.64 22.22
C GLY A 386 -10.50 -16.89 20.88
N ILE A 387 -11.60 -16.21 20.53
CA ILE A 387 -11.75 -15.44 19.28
C ILE A 387 -11.80 -13.95 19.63
N ARG A 388 -11.11 -13.13 18.84
CA ARG A 388 -11.12 -11.67 18.97
C ARG A 388 -12.14 -11.03 18.05
N LEU A 389 -12.59 -9.82 18.40
CA LEU A 389 -13.49 -9.02 17.57
C LEU A 389 -12.77 -7.79 17.02
N MET A 390 -12.74 -7.62 15.70
CA MET A 390 -12.39 -6.39 15.02
C MET A 390 -13.66 -5.64 14.63
N LEU A 391 -13.66 -4.32 14.81
CA LEU A 391 -14.76 -3.45 14.42
C LEU A 391 -14.31 -2.48 13.31
N SER A 392 -15.10 -2.37 12.25
CA SER A 392 -14.96 -1.35 11.21
C SER A 392 -15.32 0.02 11.77
N VAL A 393 -14.42 0.99 11.64
CA VAL A 393 -14.61 2.39 12.04
C VAL A 393 -14.11 3.32 10.93
N TRP A 394 -14.65 4.54 10.90
CA TRP A 394 -14.41 5.47 9.81
C TRP A 394 -13.92 6.82 10.34
N SER A 395 -13.16 7.53 9.55
CA SER A 395 -12.84 8.95 9.80
C SER A 395 -13.97 9.90 9.38
N LYS A 396 -15.11 9.35 8.97
CA LYS A 396 -16.37 10.02 8.64
C LYS A 396 -17.41 9.70 9.70
N ILE A 397 -18.19 10.69 10.14
CA ILE A 397 -19.30 10.51 11.08
C ILE A 397 -20.50 11.27 10.55
N ASP A 398 -21.69 10.64 10.59
CA ASP A 398 -22.95 11.31 10.21
C ASP A 398 -23.19 12.53 11.11
N LYS A 399 -23.27 13.71 10.51
CA LYS A 399 -23.49 14.98 11.22
C LYS A 399 -24.80 15.04 12.01
N ARG A 400 -25.76 14.16 11.71
CA ARG A 400 -27.05 14.06 12.41
C ARG A 400 -26.98 13.16 13.64
N SER A 401 -25.95 12.31 13.75
CA SER A 401 -25.73 11.50 14.96
C SER A 401 -25.42 12.36 16.16
N GLU A 402 -25.49 11.81 17.37
CA GLU A 402 -25.17 12.54 18.60
C GLU A 402 -23.73 13.08 18.59
N VAL A 403 -22.75 12.20 18.27
CA VAL A 403 -21.34 12.55 18.14
C VAL A 403 -21.15 13.55 17.00
N GLY A 404 -21.79 13.33 15.84
CA GLY A 404 -21.68 14.20 14.68
C GLY A 404 -22.19 15.63 14.94
N ARG A 405 -23.29 15.79 15.68
CA ARG A 405 -23.77 17.14 16.06
C ARG A 405 -22.77 17.91 16.93
N GLN A 406 -22.10 17.22 17.85
CA GLN A 406 -21.03 17.84 18.65
C GLN A 406 -19.85 18.26 17.75
N MET A 407 -19.41 17.37 16.85
CA MET A 407 -18.34 17.68 15.89
C MET A 407 -18.69 18.86 14.97
N VAL A 408 -19.98 19.03 14.60
CA VAL A 408 -20.45 20.20 13.83
C VAL A 408 -20.37 21.46 14.67
N ALA A 409 -20.83 21.42 15.93
CA ALA A 409 -20.83 22.57 16.84
C ALA A 409 -19.40 23.09 17.08
N ASP A 410 -18.43 22.20 17.15
CA ASP A 410 -17.02 22.51 17.39
C ASP A 410 -16.21 22.76 16.10
N ASN A 411 -16.87 22.72 14.92
CA ASN A 411 -16.25 22.92 13.60
C ASN A 411 -15.09 21.92 13.30
N TYR A 412 -15.29 20.64 13.58
CA TYR A 412 -14.27 19.60 13.47
C TYR A 412 -14.28 18.82 12.15
N TYR A 413 -15.16 19.17 11.19
CA TYR A 413 -15.14 18.61 9.86
C TYR A 413 -14.27 19.41 8.91
N ILE A 414 -13.63 18.73 7.95
CA ILE A 414 -13.03 19.40 6.79
C ILE A 414 -14.16 20.14 6.04
N PRO A 415 -14.05 21.45 5.78
CA PRO A 415 -15.12 22.23 5.18
C PRO A 415 -15.66 21.63 3.87
N GLY A 416 -16.99 21.51 3.78
CA GLY A 416 -17.68 20.94 2.62
C GLY A 416 -17.58 19.42 2.49
N THR A 417 -17.21 18.72 3.55
CA THR A 417 -17.16 17.25 3.61
C THR A 417 -17.81 16.71 4.88
N ASP A 418 -17.93 15.38 4.98
CA ASP A 418 -18.31 14.64 6.20
C ASP A 418 -17.10 14.00 6.89
N TRP A 419 -15.87 14.33 6.46
CA TRP A 419 -14.63 13.81 7.01
C TRP A 419 -14.16 14.67 8.18
N ILE A 420 -13.77 14.04 9.27
CA ILE A 420 -13.18 14.71 10.45
C ILE A 420 -11.81 15.28 10.06
N ASP A 421 -11.53 16.50 10.51
CA ASP A 421 -10.26 17.18 10.25
C ASP A 421 -9.16 16.70 11.22
N PHE A 422 -8.55 15.55 10.94
CA PHE A 422 -7.45 15.01 11.77
C PHE A 422 -6.16 15.85 11.71
N PHE A 423 -6.09 16.87 10.86
CA PHE A 423 -5.03 17.87 10.91
C PHE A 423 -5.24 18.85 12.07
N ASN A 424 -6.47 18.95 12.58
CA ASN A 424 -6.80 19.71 13.77
C ASN A 424 -6.68 18.81 15.03
N PRO A 425 -5.72 19.08 15.95
CA PRO A 425 -5.54 18.26 17.15
C PRO A 425 -6.79 18.14 18.03
N ASP A 426 -7.60 19.21 18.11
CA ASP A 426 -8.81 19.21 18.93
C ASP A 426 -9.89 18.29 18.32
N ALA A 427 -10.02 18.28 16.99
CA ALA A 427 -10.91 17.36 16.29
C ALA A 427 -10.48 15.90 16.47
N ALA A 428 -9.19 15.62 16.36
CA ALA A 428 -8.61 14.31 16.62
C ALA A 428 -8.85 13.85 18.08
N ALA A 429 -8.64 14.73 19.06
CA ALA A 429 -8.89 14.45 20.46
C ALA A 429 -10.39 14.18 20.75
N SER A 430 -11.29 14.93 20.13
CA SER A 430 -12.73 14.74 20.25
C SER A 430 -13.19 13.41 19.62
N TYR A 431 -12.63 13.04 18.46
CA TYR A 431 -12.85 11.72 17.84
C TYR A 431 -12.43 10.59 18.80
N TRP A 432 -11.20 10.68 19.33
CA TRP A 432 -10.68 9.68 20.28
C TRP A 432 -11.51 9.62 21.58
N LYS A 433 -11.95 10.75 22.10
CA LYS A 433 -12.82 10.79 23.29
C LYS A 433 -14.10 9.96 23.05
N SER A 434 -14.79 10.18 21.93
CA SER A 434 -15.99 9.44 21.58
C SER A 434 -15.74 7.93 21.42
N PHE A 435 -14.61 7.58 20.81
CA PHE A 435 -14.16 6.21 20.65
C PHE A 435 -13.87 5.54 22.00
N ARG A 436 -13.11 6.18 22.87
CA ARG A 436 -12.75 5.71 24.21
C ARG A 436 -13.97 5.50 25.10
N GLU A 437 -14.92 6.42 25.06
CA GLU A 437 -16.10 6.40 25.96
C GLU A 437 -17.18 5.42 25.48
N ARG A 438 -17.32 5.21 24.16
CA ARG A 438 -18.42 4.45 23.58
C ARG A 438 -18.05 3.05 23.08
N LEU A 439 -16.84 2.86 22.55
CA LEU A 439 -16.43 1.60 21.91
C LEU A 439 -15.46 0.78 22.77
N LEU A 440 -14.48 1.39 23.42
CA LEU A 440 -13.53 0.63 24.24
C LEU A 440 -14.15 -0.17 25.39
N PRO A 441 -15.20 0.32 26.11
CA PRO A 441 -15.82 -0.44 27.20
C PRO A 441 -16.52 -1.73 26.71
N LEU A 442 -16.83 -1.83 25.41
CA LEU A 442 -17.43 -3.00 24.81
C LEU A 442 -16.48 -4.20 24.66
N GLY A 443 -15.17 -4.01 24.92
CA GLY A 443 -14.19 -5.10 24.89
C GLY A 443 -13.69 -5.45 23.48
N ILE A 444 -13.89 -4.58 22.49
CA ILE A 444 -13.41 -4.75 21.11
C ILE A 444 -11.87 -4.75 21.12
N ASP A 445 -11.28 -5.67 20.34
CA ASP A 445 -9.84 -5.95 20.38
C ASP A 445 -9.06 -5.25 19.27
N ALA A 446 -9.65 -5.08 18.10
CA ALA A 446 -8.98 -4.58 16.91
C ALA A 446 -9.87 -3.59 16.14
N TRP A 447 -9.24 -2.76 15.33
CA TRP A 447 -9.89 -1.62 14.68
C TRP A 447 -9.57 -1.58 13.19
N TRP A 448 -10.60 -1.65 12.37
CA TRP A 448 -10.48 -1.51 10.93
C TRP A 448 -10.83 -0.07 10.55
N GLN A 449 -9.78 0.73 10.30
CA GLN A 449 -9.86 2.13 9.85
C GLN A 449 -10.13 2.15 8.35
N ASP A 450 -11.40 2.15 7.97
CA ASP A 450 -11.78 2.18 6.55
C ASP A 450 -11.83 3.62 6.01
N ALA A 451 -11.68 3.75 4.69
CA ALA A 451 -11.80 5.00 3.93
C ALA A 451 -10.92 6.16 4.40
N THR A 452 -9.69 5.87 4.77
CA THR A 452 -8.74 6.83 5.35
C THR A 452 -7.97 7.67 4.33
N GLU A 453 -8.39 7.73 3.06
CA GLU A 453 -7.75 8.54 2.01
C GLU A 453 -7.81 10.07 2.23
N PRO A 454 -8.95 10.73 2.50
CA PRO A 454 -10.36 10.34 2.64
C PRO A 454 -11.04 9.95 1.32
N GLU A 455 -11.98 8.98 1.39
CA GLU A 455 -12.63 8.40 0.21
C GLU A 455 -13.37 9.45 -0.65
N ASN A 456 -13.23 9.35 -1.96
CA ASN A 456 -13.82 10.25 -2.94
C ASN A 456 -13.46 11.73 -2.76
N ASP A 457 -12.46 12.04 -1.94
CA ASP A 457 -11.92 13.39 -1.83
C ASP A 457 -10.40 13.39 -1.98
N ASP A 458 -9.88 14.30 -2.77
CA ASP A 458 -8.44 14.49 -2.99
C ASP A 458 -7.92 15.72 -2.23
N LEU A 459 -8.76 16.30 -1.38
CA LEU A 459 -8.54 17.54 -0.66
C LEU A 459 -8.15 18.75 -1.53
N LEU A 460 -8.29 18.65 -2.86
CA LEU A 460 -8.04 19.75 -3.79
C LEU A 460 -9.03 20.90 -3.54
N GLY A 461 -8.53 22.13 -3.39
CA GLY A 461 -9.32 23.29 -3.03
C GLY A 461 -9.86 23.31 -1.60
N ARG A 462 -9.48 22.34 -0.75
CA ARG A 462 -9.85 22.29 0.66
C ARG A 462 -8.85 23.05 1.53
N ARG A 463 -9.35 23.51 2.67
CA ARG A 463 -8.52 24.05 3.75
C ARG A 463 -8.70 23.16 4.97
N VAL A 464 -7.60 22.84 5.66
CA VAL A 464 -7.57 21.96 6.84
C VAL A 464 -6.92 22.66 8.02
N ASN A 465 -7.03 22.07 9.22
CA ASN A 465 -6.54 22.64 10.48
C ASN A 465 -7.07 24.08 10.70
N ASN A 466 -8.40 24.22 10.74
CA ASN A 466 -9.06 25.53 10.88
C ASN A 466 -8.64 26.54 9.79
N GLY A 467 -8.42 26.09 8.58
CA GLY A 467 -8.01 26.92 7.44
C GLY A 467 -6.52 27.29 7.42
N LYS A 468 -5.70 26.67 8.27
CA LYS A 468 -4.27 26.99 8.36
C LYS A 468 -3.50 26.47 7.14
N TRP A 469 -3.79 25.26 6.67
CA TRP A 469 -3.07 24.62 5.57
C TRP A 469 -3.96 24.33 4.35
N SER A 470 -3.37 24.26 3.15
CA SER A 470 -4.09 23.79 1.97
C SER A 470 -4.09 22.27 1.90
N GLY A 471 -5.18 21.71 1.38
CA GLY A 471 -5.29 20.27 1.19
C GLY A 471 -4.23 19.73 0.23
N GLU A 472 -3.86 20.51 -0.78
CA GLU A 472 -2.82 20.17 -1.76
C GLU A 472 -1.45 19.92 -1.13
N GLU A 473 -1.12 20.67 -0.08
CA GLU A 473 0.17 20.54 0.63
C GLU A 473 0.24 19.28 1.48
N VAL A 474 -0.89 18.75 2.00
CA VAL A 474 -0.90 17.76 3.08
C VAL A 474 -1.71 16.48 2.81
N ARG A 475 -2.37 16.39 1.67
CA ARG A 475 -3.38 15.36 1.37
C ARG A 475 -2.93 13.91 1.68
N ASN A 476 -1.69 13.55 1.41
CA ASN A 476 -1.21 12.19 1.56
C ASN A 476 -0.94 11.77 3.02
N VAL A 477 -0.90 12.73 3.94
CA VAL A 477 -0.62 12.49 5.37
C VAL A 477 -1.89 12.15 6.17
N TYR A 478 -3.07 12.43 5.64
CA TYR A 478 -4.34 12.20 6.34
C TYR A 478 -4.43 10.81 7.01
N PRO A 479 -4.17 9.68 6.30
CA PRO A 479 -4.24 8.36 6.91
C PRO A 479 -3.25 8.17 8.08
N LEU A 480 -2.08 8.80 8.01
CA LEU A 480 -1.10 8.75 9.10
C LEU A 480 -1.67 9.35 10.39
N LEU A 481 -2.37 10.48 10.28
CA LEU A 481 -2.95 11.20 11.44
C LEU A 481 -4.16 10.47 12.03
N VAL A 482 -5.00 9.85 11.20
CA VAL A 482 -6.08 8.98 11.66
C VAL A 482 -5.52 7.82 12.49
N ASN A 483 -4.53 7.12 11.97
CA ASN A 483 -3.91 5.98 12.64
C ASN A 483 -3.14 6.39 13.90
N LYS A 484 -2.42 7.53 13.86
CA LYS A 484 -1.76 8.11 15.03
C LYS A 484 -2.75 8.30 16.18
N THR A 485 -3.89 8.93 15.90
CA THR A 485 -4.91 9.25 16.92
C THR A 485 -5.41 8.00 17.63
N VAL A 486 -5.74 6.96 16.87
CA VAL A 486 -6.26 5.71 17.44
C VAL A 486 -5.16 4.91 18.15
N TYR A 487 -3.97 4.81 17.56
CA TYR A 487 -2.85 4.09 18.15
C TYR A 487 -2.42 4.69 19.50
N GLU A 488 -2.14 5.99 19.52
CA GLU A 488 -1.71 6.68 20.75
C GLU A 488 -2.76 6.59 21.84
N GLY A 489 -4.03 6.75 21.47
CA GLY A 489 -5.12 6.62 22.41
C GLY A 489 -5.28 5.18 22.96
N LEU A 490 -5.11 4.15 22.15
CA LEU A 490 -5.11 2.75 22.60
C LEU A 490 -3.97 2.48 23.59
N VAL A 491 -2.76 2.94 23.28
CA VAL A 491 -1.59 2.81 24.15
C VAL A 491 -1.84 3.52 25.49
N GLU A 492 -2.35 4.76 25.46
CA GLU A 492 -2.71 5.51 26.68
C GLU A 492 -3.78 4.79 27.53
N ALA A 493 -4.73 4.13 26.87
CA ALA A 493 -5.77 3.32 27.53
C ALA A 493 -5.28 1.95 28.00
N GLY A 494 -3.98 1.63 27.85
CA GLY A 494 -3.40 0.33 28.22
C GLY A 494 -3.91 -0.85 27.37
N ARG A 495 -4.33 -0.58 26.13
CA ARG A 495 -4.77 -1.59 25.16
C ARG A 495 -3.63 -1.95 24.22
N GLU A 496 -3.58 -3.21 23.80
CA GLU A 496 -2.67 -3.69 22.76
C GLU A 496 -3.20 -3.29 21.38
N PRO A 497 -2.53 -2.37 20.63
CA PRO A 497 -3.07 -1.89 19.37
C PRO A 497 -3.00 -2.94 18.27
N MET A 498 -4.12 -3.15 17.57
CA MET A 498 -4.20 -3.82 16.27
C MET A 498 -5.09 -2.99 15.35
N ILE A 499 -4.49 -2.42 14.34
CA ILE A 499 -5.16 -1.53 13.38
C ILE A 499 -4.98 -2.08 11.97
N LEU A 500 -6.08 -2.20 11.23
CA LEU A 500 -6.11 -2.42 9.79
C LEU A 500 -6.56 -1.12 9.13
N THR A 501 -5.83 -0.59 8.17
CA THR A 501 -6.15 0.69 7.51
C THR A 501 -6.03 0.61 6.00
N ARG A 502 -6.93 1.31 5.26
CA ARG A 502 -6.95 1.26 3.80
C ARG A 502 -5.83 2.04 3.14
N CYS A 503 -5.42 3.14 3.74
CA CYS A 503 -4.32 3.96 3.25
C CYS A 503 -3.27 4.21 4.32
N GLY A 504 -2.09 4.65 3.88
CA GLY A 504 -0.95 4.93 4.73
C GLY A 504 -0.02 5.97 4.11
N PHE A 505 0.94 6.43 4.91
CA PHE A 505 2.02 7.32 4.48
C PHE A 505 3.31 6.82 5.14
N PRO A 506 4.53 7.13 4.62
CA PRO A 506 5.78 6.75 5.27
C PRO A 506 5.79 7.10 6.75
N GLY A 507 6.24 6.17 7.59
CA GLY A 507 6.14 6.27 9.04
C GLY A 507 4.90 5.60 9.66
N ILE A 508 3.93 5.12 8.86
CA ILE A 508 2.72 4.44 9.36
C ILE A 508 3.04 3.19 10.18
N GLN A 509 4.17 2.53 9.91
CA GLN A 509 4.60 1.35 10.64
C GLN A 509 4.76 1.57 12.14
N ARG A 510 5.09 2.80 12.57
CA ARG A 510 5.26 3.13 14.01
C ARG A 510 3.97 3.09 14.82
N TYR A 511 2.84 3.07 14.14
CA TYR A 511 1.51 2.94 14.73
C TYR A 511 0.96 1.50 14.66
N GLY A 512 1.82 0.50 14.42
CA GLY A 512 1.42 -0.91 14.38
C GLY A 512 0.36 -1.23 13.33
N SER A 513 0.16 -0.32 12.36
CA SER A 513 -0.91 -0.45 11.39
C SER A 513 -0.57 -1.45 10.29
N ALA A 514 -1.53 -2.30 9.97
CA ALA A 514 -1.52 -3.14 8.80
C ALA A 514 -2.31 -2.48 7.66
N LEU A 515 -1.86 -2.69 6.43
CA LEU A 515 -2.52 -2.21 5.22
C LEU A 515 -3.24 -3.36 4.52
N TRP A 516 -4.28 -3.06 3.73
CA TRP A 516 -4.86 -4.03 2.81
C TRP A 516 -5.09 -3.42 1.43
N SER A 517 -5.32 -4.28 0.43
CA SER A 517 -5.34 -3.87 -0.97
C SER A 517 -6.58 -3.07 -1.40
N GLY A 518 -7.53 -2.81 -0.50
CA GLY A 518 -8.78 -2.11 -0.82
C GLY A 518 -9.81 -2.98 -1.54
N ASP A 519 -10.81 -2.35 -2.14
CA ASP A 519 -11.98 -2.99 -2.73
C ASP A 519 -11.68 -3.47 -4.16
N VAL A 520 -10.92 -4.54 -4.27
CA VAL A 520 -10.45 -5.09 -5.56
C VAL A 520 -11.45 -6.04 -6.20
N GLY A 521 -11.34 -6.25 -7.51
CA GLY A 521 -12.04 -7.30 -8.25
C GLY A 521 -11.55 -8.70 -7.89
N ASN A 522 -11.99 -9.69 -8.65
CA ASN A 522 -11.71 -11.11 -8.36
C ASN A 522 -11.05 -11.88 -9.50
N ASP A 523 -10.74 -11.27 -10.65
CA ASP A 523 -10.15 -11.94 -11.80
C ASP A 523 -8.67 -12.32 -11.56
N TRP A 524 -8.14 -13.19 -12.43
CA TRP A 524 -6.76 -13.68 -12.33
C TRP A 524 -5.71 -12.57 -12.45
N GLU A 525 -5.98 -11.55 -13.29
CA GLU A 525 -5.07 -10.41 -13.43
C GLU A 525 -5.08 -9.54 -12.18
N THR A 526 -6.23 -9.36 -11.55
CA THR A 526 -6.34 -8.69 -10.25
C THR A 526 -5.54 -9.44 -9.19
N PHE A 527 -5.62 -10.77 -9.16
CA PHE A 527 -4.80 -11.57 -8.23
C PHE A 527 -3.30 -11.33 -8.43
N ARG A 528 -2.82 -11.40 -9.68
CA ARG A 528 -1.41 -11.08 -10.00
C ARG A 528 -1.00 -9.68 -9.53
N ARG A 529 -1.87 -8.69 -9.74
CA ARG A 529 -1.63 -7.31 -9.32
C ARG A 529 -1.51 -7.16 -7.80
N GLN A 530 -2.28 -7.93 -7.02
CA GLN A 530 -2.17 -7.89 -5.55
C GLN A 530 -0.80 -8.37 -5.06
N LEU A 531 -0.20 -9.36 -5.70
CA LEU A 531 1.12 -9.85 -5.32
C LEU A 531 2.18 -8.75 -5.49
N THR A 532 2.20 -8.09 -6.65
CA THR A 532 3.12 -6.96 -6.90
C THR A 532 2.84 -5.77 -6.00
N ALA A 533 1.58 -5.48 -5.69
CA ALA A 533 1.16 -4.41 -4.80
C ALA A 533 1.65 -4.65 -3.37
N GLY A 534 1.47 -5.85 -2.84
CA GLY A 534 1.98 -6.23 -1.52
C GLY A 534 3.49 -6.14 -1.41
N LEU A 535 4.21 -6.64 -2.42
CA LEU A 535 5.67 -6.55 -2.49
C LEU A 535 6.16 -5.10 -2.55
N GLY A 536 5.41 -4.22 -3.25
CA GLY A 536 5.69 -2.78 -3.29
C GLY A 536 5.55 -2.10 -1.93
N VAL A 537 4.53 -2.48 -1.13
CA VAL A 537 4.34 -2.00 0.25
C VAL A 537 5.50 -2.43 1.15
N GLN A 538 5.92 -3.70 1.04
CA GLN A 538 7.02 -4.24 1.83
C GLN A 538 8.36 -3.53 1.51
N ALA A 539 8.64 -3.32 0.23
CA ALA A 539 9.82 -2.59 -0.21
C ALA A 539 9.79 -1.10 0.20
N ALA A 540 8.61 -0.54 0.42
CA ALA A 540 8.43 0.81 0.97
C ALA A 540 8.48 0.87 2.50
N GLY A 541 8.82 -0.21 3.19
CA GLY A 541 9.12 -0.24 4.62
C GLY A 541 7.93 -0.53 5.55
N VAL A 542 6.74 -0.84 5.04
CA VAL A 542 5.58 -1.23 5.86
C VAL A 542 5.50 -2.76 5.93
N PRO A 543 5.65 -3.38 7.13
CA PRO A 543 5.80 -4.83 7.23
C PRO A 543 4.48 -5.61 7.26
N TRP A 544 3.37 -4.96 7.62
CA TRP A 544 2.08 -5.60 7.81
C TRP A 544 1.14 -5.27 6.66
N TRP A 545 0.77 -6.30 5.91
CA TRP A 545 -0.09 -6.18 4.75
C TRP A 545 -0.93 -7.44 4.54
N THR A 546 -2.09 -7.28 3.92
CA THR A 546 -2.98 -8.35 3.49
C THR A 546 -3.77 -7.91 2.26
N TYR A 547 -4.64 -8.79 1.78
CA TYR A 547 -5.67 -8.52 0.79
C TYR A 547 -6.99 -9.18 1.20
N ASP A 548 -8.04 -8.92 0.44
CA ASP A 548 -9.30 -9.63 0.54
C ASP A 548 -9.21 -10.92 -0.27
N ALA A 549 -8.87 -12.05 0.36
CA ALA A 549 -8.68 -13.31 -0.34
C ALA A 549 -9.95 -13.73 -1.09
N GLY A 550 -9.81 -13.97 -2.40
CA GLY A 550 -10.90 -14.22 -3.32
C GLY A 550 -11.50 -12.98 -3.98
N GLY A 551 -10.94 -11.80 -3.70
CA GLY A 551 -11.45 -10.50 -4.16
C GLY A 551 -12.59 -9.96 -3.30
N PHE A 552 -12.68 -8.63 -3.20
CA PHE A 552 -13.79 -7.97 -2.51
C PHE A 552 -15.08 -8.07 -3.34
N PHE A 553 -15.08 -7.63 -4.61
CA PHE A 553 -16.20 -7.81 -5.50
C PHE A 553 -16.19 -9.21 -6.09
N ARG A 554 -17.17 -10.03 -5.72
CA ARG A 554 -17.30 -11.43 -6.11
C ARG A 554 -18.43 -11.62 -7.11
N PRO A 555 -18.41 -12.66 -7.97
CA PRO A 555 -19.49 -12.94 -8.91
C PRO A 555 -20.76 -13.39 -8.15
N GLY A 556 -21.93 -13.07 -8.68
CA GLY A 556 -23.21 -13.43 -8.05
C GLY A 556 -23.44 -14.94 -7.90
N ASP A 557 -22.80 -15.74 -8.77
CA ASP A 557 -22.85 -17.20 -8.76
C ASP A 557 -21.67 -17.85 -8.00
N GLN A 558 -20.94 -17.11 -7.19
CA GLN A 558 -19.67 -17.45 -6.53
C GLN A 558 -19.64 -18.83 -5.84
N TYR A 559 -20.78 -19.30 -5.34
CA TYR A 559 -20.87 -20.59 -4.62
C TYR A 559 -20.94 -21.82 -5.56
N ARG A 560 -21.12 -21.62 -6.86
CA ARG A 560 -21.29 -22.68 -7.89
C ARG A 560 -20.32 -22.52 -9.07
N ASN A 561 -19.74 -21.35 -9.23
CA ASN A 561 -18.82 -21.04 -10.32
C ASN A 561 -17.45 -21.68 -10.05
N GLN A 562 -17.15 -22.78 -10.74
CA GLN A 562 -15.92 -23.55 -10.50
C GLN A 562 -14.66 -22.77 -10.85
N ASP A 563 -14.68 -21.90 -11.87
CA ASP A 563 -13.55 -21.02 -12.20
C ASP A 563 -13.29 -20.01 -11.07
N TYR A 564 -14.36 -19.43 -10.52
CA TYR A 564 -14.20 -18.53 -9.37
C TYR A 564 -13.72 -19.28 -8.12
N ILE A 565 -14.28 -20.46 -7.83
CA ILE A 565 -13.87 -21.26 -6.65
C ILE A 565 -12.39 -21.64 -6.74
N GLU A 566 -11.90 -22.09 -7.90
CA GLU A 566 -10.48 -22.37 -8.09
C GLU A 566 -9.62 -21.12 -7.82
N ARG A 567 -9.98 -20.00 -8.42
CA ARG A 567 -9.27 -18.73 -8.23
C ARG A 567 -9.26 -18.27 -6.77
N MET A 568 -10.41 -18.33 -6.08
CA MET A 568 -10.54 -18.03 -4.66
C MET A 568 -9.63 -18.92 -3.80
N LEU A 569 -9.55 -20.21 -4.11
CA LEU A 569 -8.66 -21.14 -3.41
C LEU A 569 -7.21 -20.72 -3.57
N ARG A 570 -6.75 -20.33 -4.79
CA ARG A 570 -5.38 -19.83 -5.01
C ARG A 570 -5.06 -18.57 -4.21
N TRP A 571 -6.02 -17.67 -4.06
CA TRP A 571 -5.86 -16.51 -3.18
C TRP A 571 -5.72 -16.94 -1.72
N ILE A 572 -6.53 -17.89 -1.26
CA ILE A 572 -6.51 -18.37 0.14
C ILE A 572 -5.22 -19.13 0.44
N GLU A 573 -4.77 -20.02 -0.43
CA GLU A 573 -3.50 -20.74 -0.30
C GLU A 573 -2.32 -19.78 -0.19
N THR A 574 -2.30 -18.77 -1.06
CA THR A 574 -1.25 -17.74 -1.02
C THR A 574 -1.34 -16.92 0.27
N SER A 575 -2.55 -16.65 0.79
CA SER A 575 -2.74 -15.86 2.01
C SER A 575 -2.16 -16.52 3.27
N VAL A 576 -1.95 -17.83 3.26
CA VAL A 576 -1.24 -18.56 4.34
C VAL A 576 0.15 -17.95 4.56
N TYR A 577 0.78 -17.48 3.49
CA TYR A 577 2.14 -16.94 3.44
C TYR A 577 2.17 -15.40 3.27
N LEU A 578 1.13 -14.72 3.72
CA LEU A 578 1.12 -13.26 3.85
C LEU A 578 1.38 -12.84 5.30
N PRO A 579 1.82 -11.61 5.56
CA PRO A 579 1.96 -11.08 6.92
C PRO A 579 0.70 -11.27 7.77
N LEU A 580 -0.48 -10.98 7.21
CA LEU A 580 -1.78 -11.29 7.80
C LEU A 580 -2.61 -12.15 6.83
N MET A 581 -3.36 -13.12 7.36
CA MET A 581 -4.25 -13.98 6.60
C MET A 581 -5.69 -13.53 6.81
N ARG A 582 -6.33 -12.96 5.76
CA ARG A 582 -7.68 -12.41 5.84
C ARG A 582 -8.52 -12.82 4.62
N VAL A 583 -9.78 -13.13 4.87
CA VAL A 583 -10.82 -13.28 3.84
C VAL A 583 -11.84 -12.16 4.01
N HIS A 584 -12.31 -11.57 2.93
CA HIS A 584 -13.41 -10.61 2.91
C HIS A 584 -14.10 -10.62 1.56
N GLY A 585 -15.38 -10.18 1.49
CA GLY A 585 -16.10 -10.11 0.23
C GLY A 585 -17.42 -9.36 0.38
N TYR A 586 -17.70 -8.54 -0.62
CA TYR A 586 -18.90 -7.72 -0.75
C TYR A 586 -20.14 -8.57 -0.97
N MET A 587 -21.19 -8.34 -0.18
CA MET A 587 -22.45 -9.08 -0.21
C MET A 587 -22.25 -10.61 -0.29
N SER A 588 -21.26 -11.12 0.41
CA SER A 588 -20.81 -12.51 0.32
C SER A 588 -20.76 -13.16 1.68
N ASN A 589 -21.31 -14.36 1.78
CA ASN A 589 -21.06 -15.26 2.90
C ASN A 589 -19.76 -16.01 2.63
N THR A 590 -18.66 -15.48 3.17
CA THR A 590 -17.29 -15.92 2.87
C THR A 590 -16.84 -17.15 3.65
N GLU A 591 -17.72 -17.73 4.44
CA GLU A 591 -17.43 -18.91 5.26
C GLU A 591 -17.12 -20.14 4.39
N PRO A 592 -16.13 -20.96 4.77
CA PRO A 592 -15.64 -22.10 3.97
C PRO A 592 -16.73 -23.09 3.53
N TRP A 593 -17.74 -23.29 4.37
CA TRP A 593 -18.82 -24.26 4.12
C TRP A 593 -19.83 -23.85 3.04
N ASN A 594 -19.72 -22.67 2.47
CA ASN A 594 -20.62 -22.18 1.43
C ASN A 594 -20.18 -22.59 0.02
N TYR A 595 -18.92 -23.04 -0.17
CA TYR A 595 -18.29 -23.28 -1.47
C TYR A 595 -18.21 -24.76 -1.87
N GLY A 596 -18.95 -25.63 -1.17
CA GLY A 596 -18.92 -27.08 -1.39
C GLY A 596 -17.83 -27.81 -0.57
N ASP A 597 -17.94 -29.14 -0.49
CA ASP A 597 -17.11 -29.93 0.41
C ASP A 597 -15.64 -29.93 0.05
N GLU A 598 -15.29 -29.99 -1.26
CA GLU A 598 -13.89 -29.94 -1.71
C GLU A 598 -13.23 -28.60 -1.28
N ALA A 599 -13.85 -27.49 -1.62
CA ALA A 599 -13.32 -26.16 -1.25
C ALA A 599 -13.25 -25.98 0.28
N LYS A 600 -14.28 -26.45 1.02
CA LYS A 600 -14.27 -26.43 2.48
C LYS A 600 -13.08 -27.18 3.06
N GLN A 601 -12.75 -28.37 2.55
CA GLN A 601 -11.62 -29.17 3.00
C GLN A 601 -10.28 -28.49 2.72
N ILE A 602 -10.11 -27.92 1.52
CA ILE A 602 -8.90 -27.19 1.13
C ILE A 602 -8.72 -25.95 2.01
N ILE A 603 -9.76 -25.15 2.21
CA ILE A 603 -9.69 -23.99 3.08
C ILE A 603 -9.36 -24.40 4.52
N ALA A 604 -10.00 -25.45 5.05
CA ALA A 604 -9.70 -25.96 6.38
C ALA A 604 -8.23 -26.39 6.54
N GLN A 605 -7.64 -26.98 5.49
CA GLN A 605 -6.21 -27.32 5.45
C GLN A 605 -5.35 -26.05 5.50
N CYS A 606 -5.67 -25.02 4.69
CA CYS A 606 -4.97 -23.73 4.71
C CYS A 606 -5.01 -23.07 6.09
N LEU A 607 -6.15 -23.09 6.77
CA LEU A 607 -6.29 -22.51 8.11
C LEU A 607 -5.42 -23.27 9.13
N LYS A 608 -5.37 -24.61 9.05
CA LYS A 608 -4.52 -25.45 9.90
C LYS A 608 -3.03 -25.23 9.60
N GLU A 609 -2.67 -25.08 8.34
CA GLU A 609 -1.29 -24.75 7.96
C GLU A 609 -0.87 -23.37 8.48
N ARG A 610 -1.72 -22.37 8.37
CA ARG A 610 -1.46 -21.04 8.97
C ARG A 610 -1.22 -21.15 10.48
N GLU A 611 -2.01 -21.95 11.19
CA GLU A 611 -1.86 -22.15 12.63
C GLU A 611 -0.57 -22.92 12.95
N ALA A 612 -0.19 -23.92 12.15
CA ALA A 612 1.08 -24.64 12.29
C ALA A 612 2.30 -23.73 12.04
N LEU A 613 2.17 -22.74 11.15
CA LEU A 613 3.22 -21.74 10.88
C LEU A 613 3.29 -20.63 11.94
N ARG A 614 2.33 -20.51 12.86
CA ARG A 614 2.28 -19.43 13.85
C ARG A 614 3.60 -19.23 14.61
N PRO A 615 4.26 -20.27 15.15
CA PRO A 615 5.53 -20.08 15.87
C PRO A 615 6.62 -19.46 14.99
N TYR A 616 6.65 -19.83 13.69
CA TYR A 616 7.57 -19.26 12.71
C TYR A 616 7.25 -17.78 12.43
N ILE A 617 5.96 -17.48 12.23
CA ILE A 617 5.50 -16.12 11.96
C ILE A 617 5.73 -15.21 13.17
N GLU A 618 5.46 -15.68 14.39
CA GLU A 618 5.72 -14.95 15.64
C GLU A 618 7.20 -14.60 15.80
N LYS A 619 8.09 -15.55 15.51
CA LYS A 619 9.54 -15.33 15.53
C LYS A 619 9.97 -14.28 14.50
N CYS A 620 9.38 -14.30 13.31
CA CYS A 620 9.62 -13.26 12.30
C CYS A 620 9.04 -11.89 12.74
N ALA A 621 7.87 -11.87 13.37
CA ALA A 621 7.26 -10.65 13.91
C ALA A 621 8.12 -10.00 15.00
N GLU A 622 8.76 -10.81 15.86
CA GLU A 622 9.73 -10.29 16.82
C GLU A 622 10.92 -9.61 16.11
N ARG A 623 11.40 -10.16 15.01
CA ARG A 623 12.46 -9.56 14.21
C ARG A 623 12.00 -8.26 13.54
N VAL A 624 10.73 -8.21 13.07
CA VAL A 624 10.14 -6.97 12.54
C VAL A 624 10.23 -5.84 13.57
N ALA A 625 9.86 -6.12 14.81
CA ALA A 625 9.87 -5.13 15.89
C ALA A 625 11.28 -4.76 16.38
N LYS A 626 12.19 -5.72 16.46
CA LYS A 626 13.52 -5.54 17.08
C LYS A 626 14.61 -5.16 16.08
N GLU A 627 14.54 -5.67 14.85
CA GLU A 627 15.62 -5.60 13.86
C GLU A 627 15.22 -4.76 12.62
N GLY A 628 13.97 -4.31 12.52
CA GLY A 628 13.47 -3.69 11.29
C GLY A 628 13.27 -4.68 10.13
N TYR A 629 13.12 -5.97 10.43
CA TYR A 629 12.99 -7.05 9.45
C TYR A 629 11.71 -6.94 8.60
N THR A 630 11.71 -7.54 7.41
CA THR A 630 10.55 -7.61 6.51
C THR A 630 10.14 -9.06 6.34
N LEU A 631 8.86 -9.40 6.59
CA LEU A 631 8.35 -10.78 6.58
C LEU A 631 8.03 -11.30 5.16
N MET A 632 7.25 -10.55 4.37
CA MET A 632 6.98 -10.83 2.96
C MET A 632 8.03 -10.09 2.13
N ARG A 633 9.01 -10.79 1.57
CA ARG A 633 10.25 -10.19 1.05
C ARG A 633 10.32 -10.26 -0.47
N PRO A 634 10.33 -9.14 -1.19
CA PRO A 634 10.76 -9.15 -2.58
C PRO A 634 12.13 -9.84 -2.71
N LEU A 635 12.35 -10.59 -3.79
CA LEU A 635 13.58 -11.41 -3.90
C LEU A 635 14.88 -10.59 -3.87
N VAL A 636 14.82 -9.30 -4.19
CA VAL A 636 15.96 -8.38 -4.06
C VAL A 636 16.51 -8.29 -2.63
N PHE A 637 15.70 -8.61 -1.60
CA PHE A 637 16.16 -8.58 -0.21
C PHE A 637 17.19 -9.66 0.11
N ASP A 638 17.07 -10.81 -0.54
CA ASP A 638 17.91 -11.98 -0.26
C ASP A 638 18.84 -12.35 -1.42
N PHE A 639 18.52 -11.89 -2.66
CA PHE A 639 19.16 -12.33 -3.89
C PHE A 639 19.45 -11.17 -4.85
N ALA A 640 19.97 -10.04 -4.32
CA ALA A 640 20.26 -8.84 -5.12
C ALA A 640 21.28 -9.07 -6.25
N ASP A 641 22.13 -10.08 -6.13
CA ASP A 641 23.14 -10.45 -7.13
C ASP A 641 22.67 -11.53 -8.13
N ASP A 642 21.38 -11.93 -8.06
CA ASP A 642 20.78 -12.91 -8.96
C ASP A 642 19.83 -12.22 -9.95
N PRO A 643 20.25 -11.94 -11.20
CA PRO A 643 19.43 -11.20 -12.15
C PRO A 643 18.10 -11.88 -12.48
N VAL A 644 18.05 -13.23 -12.47
CA VAL A 644 16.83 -13.98 -12.75
C VAL A 644 15.85 -13.86 -11.57
N ALA A 645 16.36 -13.83 -10.34
CA ALA A 645 15.54 -13.57 -9.16
C ALA A 645 14.93 -12.16 -9.19
N LEU A 646 15.70 -11.16 -9.64
CA LEU A 646 15.22 -9.78 -9.72
C LEU A 646 14.08 -9.59 -10.73
N ASP A 647 14.01 -10.44 -11.76
CA ASP A 647 12.96 -10.42 -12.78
C ASP A 647 11.68 -11.18 -12.37
N GLN A 648 11.70 -11.93 -11.25
CA GLN A 648 10.51 -12.64 -10.76
C GLN A 648 9.50 -11.64 -10.20
N LYS A 649 8.24 -11.70 -10.71
CA LYS A 649 7.19 -10.73 -10.34
C LYS A 649 6.36 -11.17 -9.15
N TYR A 650 6.13 -12.48 -9.00
CA TYR A 650 5.14 -13.02 -8.07
C TYR A 650 5.75 -13.91 -7.00
N GLU A 651 6.98 -14.38 -7.21
CA GLU A 651 7.73 -15.14 -6.21
C GLU A 651 8.30 -14.23 -5.14
N TYR A 652 8.30 -14.69 -3.90
CA TYR A 652 8.84 -13.93 -2.77
C TYR A 652 9.29 -14.86 -1.64
N MET A 653 10.16 -14.35 -0.77
CA MET A 653 10.48 -15.04 0.47
C MET A 653 9.46 -14.68 1.55
N PHE A 654 8.96 -15.68 2.24
CA PHE A 654 8.18 -15.52 3.47
C PHE A 654 9.08 -15.84 4.67
N GLY A 655 9.51 -14.82 5.35
CA GLY A 655 10.59 -14.90 6.32
C GLY A 655 11.93 -15.30 5.69
N PRO A 656 12.88 -15.81 6.49
CA PRO A 656 14.21 -16.13 6.00
C PRO A 656 14.30 -17.47 5.23
N ASP A 657 13.30 -18.36 5.37
CA ASP A 657 13.44 -19.76 5.00
C ASP A 657 12.52 -20.24 3.88
N LEU A 658 11.37 -19.58 3.65
CA LEU A 658 10.34 -20.08 2.73
C LEU A 658 10.28 -19.25 1.45
N LEU A 659 10.55 -19.87 0.30
CA LEU A 659 10.25 -19.31 -1.02
C LEU A 659 8.84 -19.73 -1.42
N VAL A 660 7.98 -18.76 -1.68
CA VAL A 660 6.59 -18.95 -2.05
C VAL A 660 6.42 -18.62 -3.54
N SER A 661 5.81 -19.56 -4.28
CA SER A 661 5.51 -19.42 -5.72
C SER A 661 4.01 -19.54 -5.95
N PRO A 662 3.25 -18.44 -5.89
CA PRO A 662 1.80 -18.45 -6.09
C PRO A 662 1.41 -18.98 -7.46
N VAL A 663 0.41 -19.85 -7.51
CA VAL A 663 -0.17 -20.32 -8.78
C VAL A 663 -1.20 -19.29 -9.25
N THR A 664 -0.92 -18.63 -10.35
CA THR A 664 -1.67 -17.45 -10.83
C THR A 664 -2.40 -17.67 -12.17
N GLU A 665 -2.57 -18.93 -12.57
CA GLU A 665 -3.25 -19.33 -13.81
C GLU A 665 -4.29 -20.42 -13.55
N PRO A 666 -5.41 -20.43 -14.28
CA PRO A 666 -6.47 -21.43 -14.11
C PRO A 666 -6.08 -22.80 -14.68
N GLY A 667 -6.60 -23.86 -14.08
CA GLY A 667 -6.61 -25.21 -14.64
C GLY A 667 -5.25 -25.86 -14.85
N VAL A 668 -4.20 -25.36 -14.18
CA VAL A 668 -2.84 -25.90 -14.33
C VAL A 668 -2.60 -27.08 -13.39
N SER A 669 -1.91 -28.10 -13.89
CA SER A 669 -1.47 -29.28 -13.13
C SER A 669 0.04 -29.29 -12.84
N GLU A 670 0.78 -28.35 -13.42
CA GLU A 670 2.21 -28.14 -13.21
C GLU A 670 2.51 -26.65 -13.11
N TRP A 671 3.49 -26.29 -12.27
CA TRP A 671 3.91 -24.91 -12.10
C TRP A 671 5.42 -24.76 -12.15
N LYS A 672 5.89 -23.67 -12.76
CA LYS A 672 7.30 -23.34 -12.86
C LYS A 672 7.67 -22.36 -11.76
N THR A 673 8.71 -22.68 -10.99
CA THR A 673 9.27 -21.83 -9.95
C THR A 673 10.76 -21.61 -10.20
N TYR A 674 11.22 -20.39 -10.15
CA TYR A 674 12.65 -20.11 -10.12
C TYR A 674 13.18 -20.28 -8.70
N LEU A 675 14.16 -21.14 -8.53
CA LEU A 675 14.87 -21.31 -7.25
C LEU A 675 16.12 -20.45 -7.27
N PRO A 676 16.15 -19.31 -6.54
CA PRO A 676 17.30 -18.41 -6.52
C PRO A 676 18.60 -19.10 -6.11
N ARG A 677 19.73 -18.53 -6.50
CA ARG A 677 21.06 -19.06 -6.19
C ARG A 677 21.24 -19.25 -4.69
N ASN A 678 21.44 -20.48 -4.25
CA ASN A 678 21.71 -20.85 -2.87
C ASN A 678 22.67 -22.05 -2.86
N ALA A 679 23.77 -21.95 -2.14
CA ALA A 679 24.86 -22.95 -2.18
C ALA A 679 24.42 -24.34 -1.73
N LYS A 680 23.48 -24.44 -0.77
CA LYS A 680 22.96 -25.72 -0.27
C LYS A 680 21.63 -26.12 -0.91
N GLY A 681 21.09 -25.34 -1.82
CA GLY A 681 19.85 -25.62 -2.55
C GLY A 681 18.57 -25.41 -1.74
N TRP A 682 17.52 -26.04 -2.22
CA TRP A 682 16.15 -25.87 -1.75
C TRP A 682 15.47 -27.22 -1.55
N ARG A 683 14.55 -27.30 -0.63
CA ARG A 683 13.73 -28.49 -0.39
C ARG A 683 12.26 -28.15 -0.62
N ASP A 684 11.61 -28.87 -1.53
CA ASP A 684 10.16 -28.80 -1.70
C ASP A 684 9.46 -29.26 -0.42
N ARG A 685 8.62 -28.40 0.15
CA ARG A 685 7.92 -28.69 1.41
C ARG A 685 6.88 -29.79 1.29
N LEU A 686 6.26 -29.94 0.12
CA LEU A 686 5.22 -30.95 -0.11
C LEU A 686 5.83 -32.35 -0.30
N THR A 687 6.86 -32.46 -1.14
CA THR A 687 7.43 -33.75 -1.54
C THR A 687 8.69 -34.14 -0.77
N GLY A 688 9.33 -33.16 -0.10
CA GLY A 688 10.64 -33.35 0.53
C GLY A 688 11.82 -33.40 -0.45
N ARG A 689 11.57 -33.28 -1.75
CA ARG A 689 12.60 -33.38 -2.79
C ARG A 689 13.56 -32.20 -2.72
N HIS A 690 14.83 -32.50 -2.89
CA HIS A 690 15.93 -31.54 -2.92
C HIS A 690 16.18 -31.05 -4.36
N TYR A 691 16.51 -29.75 -4.50
CA TYR A 691 16.88 -29.10 -5.75
C TYR A 691 18.05 -28.15 -5.54
N ASP A 692 18.93 -28.03 -6.51
CA ASP A 692 19.98 -27.01 -6.52
C ASP A 692 19.38 -25.61 -6.74
N GLY A 693 20.08 -24.57 -6.28
CA GLY A 693 19.73 -23.18 -6.57
C GLY A 693 20.18 -22.73 -7.97
N GLY A 694 19.65 -21.59 -8.42
CA GLY A 694 19.99 -20.98 -9.71
C GLY A 694 19.30 -21.64 -10.93
N GLN A 695 18.15 -22.29 -10.76
CA GLN A 695 17.42 -22.96 -11.82
C GLN A 695 15.91 -22.80 -11.69
N THR A 696 15.21 -22.99 -12.82
CA THR A 696 13.76 -23.13 -12.82
C THR A 696 13.38 -24.58 -12.73
N VAL A 697 12.50 -24.93 -11.80
CA VAL A 697 11.95 -26.28 -11.64
C VAL A 697 10.47 -26.29 -11.97
N THR A 698 10.00 -27.44 -12.48
CA THR A 698 8.57 -27.69 -12.70
C THR A 698 8.09 -28.69 -11.65
N THR A 699 7.06 -28.32 -10.88
CA THR A 699 6.43 -29.18 -9.87
C THR A 699 4.97 -29.41 -10.19
N ALA A 700 4.46 -30.59 -9.85
CA ALA A 700 3.03 -30.85 -9.93
C ALA A 700 2.29 -29.97 -8.91
N VAL A 701 1.14 -29.45 -9.30
CA VAL A 701 0.24 -28.67 -8.46
C VAL A 701 -1.20 -29.18 -8.61
N ASP A 702 -1.96 -29.04 -7.55
CA ASP A 702 -3.39 -29.28 -7.52
C ASP A 702 -4.11 -28.09 -6.87
N LYS A 703 -5.42 -28.15 -6.73
CA LYS A 703 -6.21 -27.06 -6.12
C LYS A 703 -5.95 -26.84 -4.63
N ALA A 704 -5.17 -27.72 -3.96
CA ALA A 704 -4.94 -27.69 -2.54
C ALA A 704 -3.51 -27.24 -2.16
N HIS A 705 -2.62 -27.08 -3.15
CA HIS A 705 -1.22 -26.80 -2.89
C HIS A 705 -0.61 -25.84 -3.91
N ILE A 706 0.07 -24.82 -3.41
CA ILE A 706 1.00 -23.99 -4.18
C ILE A 706 2.43 -24.42 -3.86
N PRO A 707 3.40 -24.27 -4.80
CA PRO A 707 4.80 -24.61 -4.53
C PRO A 707 5.39 -23.70 -3.44
N VAL A 708 5.95 -24.32 -2.42
CA VAL A 708 6.70 -23.65 -1.37
C VAL A 708 7.99 -24.43 -1.11
N PHE A 709 9.12 -23.74 -1.21
CA PHE A 709 10.43 -24.33 -1.03
C PHE A 709 11.10 -23.81 0.22
N GLU A 710 11.68 -24.72 0.99
CA GLU A 710 12.46 -24.39 2.17
C GLU A 710 13.94 -24.20 1.79
N ARG A 711 14.48 -23.05 2.17
CA ARG A 711 15.89 -22.72 1.97
C ARG A 711 16.78 -23.61 2.86
N ILE A 712 17.69 -24.35 2.27
CA ILE A 712 18.67 -25.14 3.02
C ILE A 712 19.83 -24.22 3.41
N ARG A 713 20.17 -24.18 4.71
CA ARG A 713 21.21 -23.32 5.28
C ARG A 713 22.47 -24.07 5.63
#